data_48e0ea0fe26c8c6927e1e992f8f1dde6
#
_entry.id   48e0ea0fe26c8c6927e1e992f8f1dde6
#
_cell.length_a   1.000
_cell.length_b   1.000
_cell.length_c   1.000
_cell.angle_alpha   90.00
_cell.angle_beta   90.00
_cell.angle_gamma   90.00
#
_symmetry.space_group_name_H-M   'P 1'
#
loop_
_entity.id
_entity.type
_entity.pdbx_description
1 polymer ?
#
loop_
_entity_poly.entity_id
_entity_poly.type
_entity_poly.pdbx_seq_one_letter_code
_entity_poly.pdbx_strand_id
1 'polypeptide(L)'
;MDRQWMYADRRSKEFIDGVHYFLRVAEANKHKGFICCPCNKCKNQKEYSASRTIHFHLFESGLMPSYNCWTSHGEQGVEMEEDEVEDENIPNWAQYAGFEGNQTGEVDRDADDNDVVDDIGQMLQEAKEDCESEKKAHKLERMLEDHKTSLYPGCEQGHKKLDTTLEFLQWKAKNGVSDKAFGDFLKLVKNILPKGNKLPKTTYKAKKIVCPLGLEVQKIHACPNDCILYRGEEYENLEACPVCKALRYRIRRDDLGEVDGQPMKKRIPAKVMWKRKYIMMPIIIQGPKQPGNNIDVYLRPLGEDLILLWKKEGVLVRDEDKQEEFNLRALLSVTINDWPALSNLSGQSNKGYKACTHCMDETESMYLKHCRKVVYMGHRQFLAANHPVRKKGKHFEHKADHHTKPKHRSGKIVFAMVKDLNVVFGKGPGSQPIESEDGHAAMWKKNSIFWELPYWEFLDVRHAIDVMHLTKNLCVNLLGFLGVYGKSKDTLEARNDLKHMEQRGDLHPEPKDKGCHYLSPASYTLSKAEKESMFECLESIKVPSRYSTNIKRIISTKEKKFANLKSHDYHVLMTQLLPVIIRGILPDNVRVTITKLCAFMNVISQKVIDPDRLEALQNDVLQCLVSFELIFSPSFFNIMTHLLCHLVKEIGILGPVYLHNMFPFERYMGIPKKYIRNRARPEASIAKGETRGKRTLGRKAIMTVDNNLFRKAHFTVLQQSSLVAPYIEEHLALVRARNIGKSDAWITRHHIDTFPAWLRQHLMGNETINQQLAFLARGPFGSIATFQGYEINGYTFYTREQDIKSTNQNSDVRIDAMGHDGITGTYYGAIEDIWELDYEPLKVPLFRCQWVRLTGGGVTIDDSRMTTVDLNKVGYSDEAFVLANDVTQVLYVKDMSSKGKKGKGPDEPKRHVVLRSKRKIVGVEDKTDEDYDQFDGQPPFTVTVDPSILLSNEDNPYSRSDHKEGTVVRRKYVRSTVTADVL
;
A
#
# COMPACT_ATOMS: atom_id res chain seq x y z
N MET A 1 -19.58 35.65 -5.27
CA MET A 1 -20.65 35.79 -4.25
C MET A 1 -20.31 34.90 -3.08
N ASP A 2 -20.51 35.41 -1.88
CA ASP A 2 -20.30 34.62 -0.68
C ASP A 2 -21.42 33.57 -0.57
N ARG A 3 -21.06 32.29 -0.49
CA ARG A 3 -21.99 31.16 -0.40
C ARG A 3 -21.90 30.46 0.95
N GLN A 4 -21.43 31.16 1.97
CA GLN A 4 -21.35 30.62 3.34
C GLN A 4 -22.73 30.27 3.92
N TRP A 5 -23.80 30.92 3.42
CA TRP A 5 -25.17 30.62 3.79
C TRP A 5 -25.57 29.15 3.56
N MET A 6 -24.95 28.45 2.59
CA MET A 6 -25.21 27.04 2.32
C MET A 6 -24.87 26.11 3.50
N TYR A 7 -24.04 26.58 4.43
CA TYR A 7 -23.59 25.88 5.63
C TYR A 7 -24.21 26.47 6.91
N ALA A 8 -25.08 27.49 6.81
CA ALA A 8 -25.76 28.10 7.95
C ALA A 8 -26.85 27.19 8.52
N ASP A 9 -27.34 27.49 9.74
CA ASP A 9 -28.49 26.75 10.28
C ASP A 9 -29.70 26.93 9.35
N ARG A 10 -30.38 25.82 9.02
CA ARG A 10 -31.51 25.78 8.10
C ARG A 10 -32.71 26.64 8.51
N ARG A 11 -32.77 27.08 9.77
CA ARG A 11 -33.76 28.00 10.30
C ARG A 11 -33.30 29.45 10.31
N SER A 12 -32.05 29.72 9.97
CA SER A 12 -31.51 31.05 9.91
C SER A 12 -32.06 31.83 8.72
N LYS A 13 -32.18 33.12 8.88
CA LYS A 13 -32.61 34.02 7.78
C LYS A 13 -31.62 33.92 6.60
N GLU A 14 -30.33 33.78 6.86
CA GLU A 14 -29.29 33.69 5.85
C GLU A 14 -29.48 32.45 4.96
N PHE A 15 -29.81 31.30 5.55
CA PHE A 15 -30.06 30.07 4.80
C PHE A 15 -31.36 30.18 3.97
N ILE A 16 -32.42 30.72 4.55
CA ILE A 16 -33.73 30.93 3.89
C ILE A 16 -33.56 31.83 2.65
N ASP A 17 -32.91 32.99 2.82
CA ASP A 17 -32.68 33.94 1.75
C ASP A 17 -31.74 33.34 0.67
N GLY A 18 -30.75 32.61 1.07
CA GLY A 18 -29.83 31.89 0.18
C GLY A 18 -30.52 30.81 -0.67
N VAL A 19 -31.42 30.00 -0.08
CA VAL A 19 -32.23 29.00 -0.81
C VAL A 19 -33.17 29.68 -1.80
N HIS A 20 -33.80 30.79 -1.44
CA HIS A 20 -34.65 31.55 -2.34
C HIS A 20 -33.87 32.14 -3.51
N TYR A 21 -32.65 32.61 -3.26
CA TYR A 21 -31.74 33.08 -4.32
C TYR A 21 -31.35 31.94 -5.25
N PHE A 22 -30.90 30.79 -4.70
CA PHE A 22 -30.57 29.62 -5.49
C PHE A 22 -31.72 29.18 -6.40
N LEU A 23 -32.95 29.07 -5.87
CA LEU A 23 -34.11 28.64 -6.64
C LEU A 23 -34.46 29.61 -7.79
N ARG A 24 -34.26 30.90 -7.61
CA ARG A 24 -34.44 31.89 -8.72
C ARG A 24 -33.41 31.64 -9.83
N VAL A 25 -32.16 31.37 -9.50
CA VAL A 25 -31.13 31.07 -10.50
C VAL A 25 -31.43 29.75 -11.22
N ALA A 26 -31.83 28.72 -10.46
CA ALA A 26 -32.15 27.39 -10.99
C ALA A 26 -33.40 27.42 -11.89
N GLU A 27 -34.41 28.24 -11.55
CA GLU A 27 -35.60 28.44 -12.35
C GLU A 27 -35.29 29.11 -13.70
N ALA A 28 -34.39 30.10 -13.71
CA ALA A 28 -33.98 30.80 -14.93
C ALA A 28 -33.16 29.91 -15.87
N ASN A 29 -32.54 28.84 -15.34
CA ASN A 29 -31.67 27.94 -16.09
C ASN A 29 -32.22 26.50 -16.19
N LYS A 30 -33.55 26.34 -16.25
CA LYS A 30 -34.19 25.04 -16.43
C LYS A 30 -33.71 24.32 -17.70
N HIS A 31 -33.30 23.11 -17.59
CA HIS A 31 -32.99 22.28 -18.75
C HIS A 31 -34.20 21.44 -19.14
N LYS A 32 -34.74 21.63 -20.33
CA LYS A 32 -35.97 20.94 -20.82
C LYS A 32 -37.16 21.02 -19.85
N GLY A 33 -37.29 22.12 -19.09
CA GLY A 33 -38.40 22.34 -18.15
C GLY A 33 -38.20 21.74 -16.77
N PHE A 34 -37.04 21.13 -16.49
CA PHE A 34 -36.70 20.48 -15.24
C PHE A 34 -35.51 21.15 -14.56
N ILE A 35 -35.40 21.01 -13.24
CA ILE A 35 -34.31 21.48 -12.39
C ILE A 35 -33.76 20.28 -11.64
N CYS A 36 -32.46 20.08 -11.68
CA CYS A 36 -31.77 19.08 -10.85
C CYS A 36 -31.85 19.48 -9.36
N CYS A 37 -32.06 18.55 -8.46
CA CYS A 37 -32.17 18.82 -7.04
C CYS A 37 -30.81 18.67 -6.33
N PRO A 38 -30.18 19.75 -5.82
CA PRO A 38 -28.85 19.70 -5.21
C PRO A 38 -28.88 19.36 -3.70
N CYS A 39 -29.97 18.82 -3.18
CA CYS A 39 -30.02 18.45 -1.77
C CYS A 39 -29.13 17.23 -1.46
N ASN A 40 -28.75 17.06 -0.22
CA ASN A 40 -27.90 15.94 0.26
C ASN A 40 -28.42 14.56 -0.10
N LYS A 41 -29.74 14.38 -0.29
CA LYS A 41 -30.33 13.11 -0.68
C LYS A 41 -30.36 12.90 -2.21
N CYS A 42 -30.63 13.95 -2.98
CA CYS A 42 -30.80 13.87 -4.43
C CYS A 42 -29.49 14.04 -5.21
N LYS A 43 -28.54 14.82 -4.72
CA LYS A 43 -27.19 15.03 -5.27
C LYS A 43 -27.16 15.32 -6.78
N ASN A 44 -28.06 16.17 -7.29
CA ASN A 44 -28.25 16.49 -8.70
C ASN A 44 -28.57 15.28 -9.61
N GLN A 45 -28.94 14.12 -9.04
CA GLN A 45 -29.32 12.93 -9.81
C GLN A 45 -30.83 12.81 -10.07
N LYS A 46 -31.62 13.65 -9.40
CA LYS A 46 -33.08 13.69 -9.58
C LYS A 46 -33.53 15.06 -10.06
N GLU A 47 -34.37 15.08 -11.09
CA GLU A 47 -34.89 16.27 -11.71
C GLU A 47 -36.37 16.47 -11.34
N TYR A 48 -36.77 17.73 -11.10
CA TYR A 48 -38.14 18.09 -10.76
C TYR A 48 -38.58 19.28 -11.61
N SER A 49 -39.85 19.26 -12.08
CA SER A 49 -40.44 20.35 -12.85
C SER A 49 -40.83 21.56 -11.96
N ALA A 50 -41.13 21.29 -10.68
CA ALA A 50 -41.53 22.31 -9.72
C ALA A 50 -40.44 22.63 -8.72
N SER A 51 -40.00 23.88 -8.65
CA SER A 51 -39.03 24.38 -7.68
C SER A 51 -39.48 24.23 -6.21
N ARG A 52 -40.80 24.17 -5.97
CA ARG A 52 -41.36 23.95 -4.64
C ARG A 52 -40.96 22.61 -4.04
N THR A 53 -40.81 21.56 -4.84
CA THR A 53 -40.31 20.25 -4.36
C THR A 53 -38.85 20.32 -3.98
N ILE A 54 -38.05 21.05 -4.73
CA ILE A 54 -36.62 21.26 -4.43
C ILE A 54 -36.46 22.11 -3.18
N HIS A 55 -37.28 23.14 -3.03
CA HIS A 55 -37.33 23.97 -1.83
C HIS A 55 -37.57 23.11 -0.58
N PHE A 56 -38.54 22.22 -0.59
CA PHE A 56 -38.83 21.31 0.52
C PHE A 56 -37.62 20.40 0.81
N HIS A 57 -37.00 19.82 -0.21
CA HIS A 57 -35.83 18.95 -0.05
C HIS A 57 -34.60 19.67 0.53
N LEU A 58 -34.40 20.95 0.19
CA LEU A 58 -33.31 21.74 0.70
C LEU A 58 -33.49 22.07 2.20
N PHE A 59 -34.71 22.34 2.64
CA PHE A 59 -35.02 22.55 4.06
C PHE A 59 -35.00 21.24 4.86
N GLU A 60 -35.42 20.12 4.26
CA GLU A 60 -35.36 18.81 4.92
C GLU A 60 -33.93 18.28 5.07
N SER A 61 -33.13 18.35 4.03
CA SER A 61 -31.86 17.63 3.91
C SER A 61 -30.60 18.51 3.76
N GLY A 62 -30.76 19.83 3.59
CA GLY A 62 -29.67 20.75 3.29
C GLY A 62 -29.13 20.62 1.85
N LEU A 63 -28.30 21.55 1.44
CA LEU A 63 -27.56 21.46 0.18
C LEU A 63 -26.40 20.46 0.30
N MET A 64 -26.03 19.89 -0.82
CA MET A 64 -24.89 18.99 -0.96
C MET A 64 -23.59 19.74 -0.59
N PRO A 65 -22.77 19.18 0.33
CA PRO A 65 -21.57 19.84 0.83
C PRO A 65 -20.62 20.12 -0.23
N SER A 66 -20.12 20.56 -0.96
CA SER A 66 -19.18 20.73 -2.07
C SER A 66 -19.80 21.32 -3.35
N TYR A 67 -21.11 21.55 -3.37
CA TYR A 67 -21.76 22.13 -4.54
C TYR A 67 -21.65 23.66 -4.55
N ASN A 68 -20.41 24.15 -4.52
CA ASN A 68 -20.12 25.60 -4.48
C ASN A 68 -20.12 26.26 -5.87
N CYS A 69 -20.10 25.50 -6.95
CA CYS A 69 -20.27 25.98 -8.32
C CYS A 69 -21.52 25.31 -8.90
N TRP A 70 -22.52 26.11 -9.27
CA TRP A 70 -23.85 25.61 -9.67
C TRP A 70 -23.90 25.24 -11.14
N THR A 71 -22.96 24.42 -11.60
CA THR A 71 -22.81 24.00 -13.01
C THR A 71 -24.07 23.35 -13.59
N SER A 72 -24.81 22.59 -12.77
CA SER A 72 -26.10 22.00 -13.19
C SER A 72 -27.25 23.00 -13.20
N HIS A 73 -27.01 24.27 -12.84
CA HIS A 73 -28.02 25.32 -12.70
C HIS A 73 -27.60 26.62 -13.41
N GLY A 74 -26.75 26.51 -14.46
CA GLY A 74 -26.42 27.59 -15.36
C GLY A 74 -25.19 28.43 -15.02
N GLU A 75 -24.43 28.08 -13.98
CA GLU A 75 -23.08 28.65 -13.86
C GLU A 75 -22.12 27.98 -14.83
N GLN A 76 -21.50 28.80 -15.66
CA GLN A 76 -20.35 28.37 -16.45
C GLN A 76 -19.19 28.17 -15.44
N GLY A 77 -18.78 26.91 -15.24
CA GLY A 77 -17.51 26.61 -14.63
C GLY A 77 -16.44 27.31 -15.44
N VAL A 78 -15.56 28.04 -14.82
CA VAL A 78 -14.30 28.43 -15.43
C VAL A 78 -13.59 27.11 -15.69
N GLU A 79 -13.62 26.64 -16.91
CA GLU A 79 -12.72 25.59 -17.37
C GLU A 79 -11.31 26.20 -17.29
N MET A 80 -10.65 25.97 -16.16
CA MET A 80 -9.21 25.94 -16.20
C MET A 80 -8.86 24.78 -17.12
N GLU A 81 -8.19 25.05 -18.21
CA GLU A 81 -7.49 24.06 -18.99
C GLU A 81 -6.48 23.39 -18.05
N GLU A 82 -6.96 22.45 -17.24
CA GLU A 82 -6.15 21.41 -16.67
C GLU A 82 -5.90 20.45 -17.82
N ASP A 83 -4.69 20.47 -18.37
CA ASP A 83 -4.14 19.31 -19.02
C ASP A 83 -4.45 18.13 -18.12
N GLU A 84 -5.44 17.33 -18.53
CA GLU A 84 -5.88 16.14 -17.82
C GLU A 84 -4.74 15.11 -17.76
N VAL A 85 -3.85 15.29 -16.79
CA VAL A 85 -3.39 14.15 -16.04
C VAL A 85 -4.56 13.83 -15.13
N GLU A 86 -5.39 12.88 -15.56
CA GLU A 86 -6.51 12.35 -14.79
C GLU A 86 -5.97 11.90 -13.44
N ASP A 87 -5.92 12.79 -12.48
CA ASP A 87 -5.77 12.47 -11.05
C ASP A 87 -7.17 12.13 -10.51
N GLU A 88 -7.81 11.15 -11.16
CA GLU A 88 -9.09 10.57 -10.73
C GLU A 88 -8.95 9.73 -9.46
N ASN A 89 -7.98 10.01 -8.60
CA ASN A 89 -7.86 9.34 -7.32
C ASN A 89 -7.41 10.26 -6.19
N ILE A 90 -8.06 11.41 -6.05
CA ILE A 90 -8.26 11.94 -4.70
C ILE A 90 -9.40 11.11 -4.11
N PRO A 91 -9.15 10.25 -3.12
CA PRO A 91 -10.21 9.47 -2.52
C PRO A 91 -11.29 10.42 -2.00
N ASN A 92 -12.50 10.28 -2.50
CA ASN A 92 -13.66 10.98 -1.97
C ASN A 92 -13.93 10.47 -0.54
N TRP A 93 -13.42 11.17 0.44
CA TRP A 93 -13.43 10.82 1.87
C TRP A 93 -14.85 10.69 2.46
N ALA A 94 -15.88 11.13 1.72
CA ALA A 94 -17.27 10.99 2.13
C ALA A 94 -17.81 9.55 1.99
N GLN A 95 -17.18 8.67 1.21
CA GLN A 95 -17.63 7.28 1.04
C GLN A 95 -17.16 6.32 2.15
N TYR A 96 -16.28 6.76 3.06
CA TYR A 96 -15.76 5.93 4.15
C TYR A 96 -16.50 6.06 5.49
N ALA A 97 -17.60 6.82 5.53
CA ALA A 97 -18.38 7.01 6.76
C ALA A 97 -19.46 5.91 7.00
N GLY A 98 -19.52 4.89 6.18
CA GLY A 98 -20.53 3.84 6.25
C GLY A 98 -19.96 2.44 6.47
N PHE A 99 -19.26 2.18 7.56
CA PHE A 99 -19.00 0.82 8.03
C PHE A 99 -19.62 0.64 9.40
N GLU A 100 -20.89 0.23 9.39
CA GLU A 100 -21.53 -0.36 10.57
C GLU A 100 -20.93 -1.75 10.79
N GLY A 101 -20.19 -1.87 11.87
CA GLY A 101 -19.68 -3.13 12.35
C GLY A 101 -20.80 -3.89 13.07
N ASN A 102 -21.10 -5.08 12.62
CA ASN A 102 -21.89 -6.03 13.39
C ASN A 102 -21.12 -6.40 14.66
N GLN A 103 -21.69 -6.00 15.77
CA GLN A 103 -21.36 -6.54 17.09
C GLN A 103 -22.10 -7.86 17.27
N THR A 104 -21.40 -8.87 17.74
CA THR A 104 -21.83 -9.72 18.87
C THR A 104 -20.65 -10.60 19.28
N GLY A 105 -20.30 -10.55 20.55
CA GLY A 105 -19.29 -11.39 21.17
C GLY A 105 -19.00 -10.90 22.58
N GLU A 106 -19.71 -11.47 23.52
CA GLU A 106 -19.57 -11.29 24.97
C GLU A 106 -18.13 -11.46 25.43
N VAL A 107 -17.75 -10.63 26.39
CA VAL A 107 -16.43 -10.61 27.02
C VAL A 107 -16.52 -11.42 28.28
N ASP A 108 -15.86 -12.58 28.31
CA ASP A 108 -15.52 -13.23 29.56
C ASP A 108 -14.29 -12.48 30.17
N ARG A 109 -14.51 -12.01 31.36
CA ARG A 109 -13.48 -11.57 32.29
C ARG A 109 -12.97 -12.81 32.98
N ASP A 110 -11.67 -13.03 32.91
CA ASP A 110 -10.89 -13.53 34.01
C ASP A 110 -9.43 -13.62 33.62
N ALA A 111 -8.65 -13.23 34.59
CA ALA A 111 -7.24 -13.53 34.84
C ALA A 111 -6.22 -12.39 34.67
N ASP A 112 -5.80 -11.93 35.82
CA ASP A 112 -4.44 -11.53 36.22
C ASP A 112 -3.66 -10.59 35.28
N ASP A 113 -3.89 -9.32 35.49
CA ASP A 113 -2.93 -8.25 35.22
C ASP A 113 -2.61 -7.50 36.54
N ASN A 114 -1.97 -8.21 37.43
CA ASN A 114 -1.18 -7.61 38.52
C ASN A 114 0.28 -7.78 38.11
N ASP A 115 0.85 -6.73 37.54
CA ASP A 115 2.21 -6.23 37.65
C ASP A 115 2.51 -5.37 36.43
N VAL A 116 2.31 -4.13 36.56
CA VAL A 116 3.07 -2.91 36.20
C VAL A 116 2.16 -1.75 36.53
N VAL A 117 2.06 -1.42 37.80
CA VAL A 117 1.73 -0.06 38.21
C VAL A 117 3.02 0.73 37.98
N ASP A 118 3.26 1.16 36.74
CA ASP A 118 4.23 2.20 36.46
C ASP A 118 3.87 3.38 37.33
N ASP A 119 4.75 3.73 38.25
CA ASP A 119 4.54 4.82 39.18
C ASP A 119 4.55 6.15 38.43
N ILE A 120 3.36 6.52 37.90
CA ILE A 120 3.15 7.81 37.24
C ILE A 120 3.67 8.96 38.10
N GLY A 121 3.65 8.79 39.44
CA GLY A 121 4.21 9.74 40.40
C GLY A 121 5.71 9.89 40.25
N GLN A 122 6.44 8.78 40.13
CA GLN A 122 7.88 8.78 39.93
C GLN A 122 8.27 9.38 38.58
N MET A 123 7.61 9.00 37.49
CA MET A 123 7.80 9.59 36.16
C MET A 123 7.59 11.10 36.12
N LEU A 124 6.54 11.59 36.82
CA LEU A 124 6.25 13.02 36.88
C LEU A 124 7.26 13.78 37.76
N GLN A 125 7.81 13.13 38.78
CA GLN A 125 8.85 13.69 39.63
C GLN A 125 10.17 13.83 38.87
N GLU A 126 10.60 12.79 38.17
CA GLU A 126 11.78 12.79 37.32
C GLU A 126 11.66 13.84 36.21
N ALA A 127 10.52 13.89 35.52
CA ALA A 127 10.27 14.92 34.49
C ALA A 127 10.22 16.37 35.06
N LYS A 128 9.96 16.54 36.35
CA LYS A 128 10.00 17.87 37.01
C LYS A 128 11.44 18.29 37.34
N GLU A 129 12.27 17.34 37.79
CA GLU A 129 13.69 17.56 38.10
C GLU A 129 14.51 17.93 36.87
N ASP A 130 14.18 17.34 35.70
CA ASP A 130 14.83 17.60 34.41
C ASP A 130 14.31 18.86 33.68
N CYS A 131 13.47 19.67 34.32
CA CYS A 131 12.75 20.71 33.62
C CYS A 131 13.46 22.09 33.67
N GLU A 132 14.07 22.52 32.59
CA GLU A 132 14.74 23.85 32.43
C GLU A 132 13.78 25.06 32.48
N SER A 133 12.45 24.88 32.42
CA SER A 133 11.47 25.94 32.34
C SER A 133 10.58 25.99 33.58
N GLU A 134 10.64 27.08 34.38
CA GLU A 134 9.76 27.32 35.54
C GLU A 134 8.26 27.10 35.24
N LYS A 135 7.79 27.49 34.07
CA LYS A 135 6.39 27.28 33.65
C LYS A 135 6.05 25.81 33.43
N LYS A 136 7.02 25.01 32.95
CA LYS A 136 6.85 23.56 32.79
C LYS A 136 6.91 22.87 34.15
N ALA A 137 7.90 23.18 34.98
CA ALA A 137 8.05 22.64 36.32
C ALA A 137 6.77 22.88 37.16
N HIS A 138 6.17 24.08 37.10
CA HIS A 138 4.92 24.37 37.78
C HIS A 138 3.70 23.59 37.21
N LYS A 139 3.70 23.24 35.93
CA LYS A 139 2.64 22.39 35.36
C LYS A 139 2.78 20.93 35.80
N LEU A 140 4.01 20.40 35.81
CA LEU A 140 4.30 19.05 36.32
C LEU A 140 4.02 18.93 37.80
N GLU A 141 4.35 19.96 38.59
CA GLU A 141 4.01 20.04 40.00
C GLU A 141 2.50 19.94 40.24
N ARG A 142 1.71 20.66 39.46
CA ARG A 142 0.24 20.56 39.50
C ARG A 142 -0.28 19.16 39.12
N MET A 143 0.38 18.47 38.22
CA MET A 143 0.02 17.09 37.89
C MET A 143 0.37 16.11 39.00
N LEU A 144 1.54 16.31 39.66
CA LEU A 144 1.92 15.55 40.86
C LEU A 144 0.92 15.77 41.99
N GLU A 145 0.41 16.99 42.15
CA GLU A 145 -0.65 17.31 43.13
C GLU A 145 -1.97 16.61 42.75
N ASP A 146 -2.33 16.59 41.47
CA ASP A 146 -3.51 15.89 40.96
C ASP A 146 -3.38 14.35 41.09
N HIS A 147 -2.16 13.80 40.96
CA HIS A 147 -1.86 12.40 41.23
C HIS A 147 -1.93 12.03 42.70
N LYS A 148 -1.53 12.94 43.63
CA LYS A 148 -1.66 12.73 45.07
C LYS A 148 -3.08 12.95 45.60
N THR A 149 -3.92 13.62 44.82
CA THR A 149 -5.29 14.00 45.23
C THR A 149 -6.27 12.85 45.03
N SER A 150 -6.89 12.34 46.11
CA SER A 150 -7.95 11.33 46.01
C SER A 150 -9.15 11.84 45.20
N LEU A 151 -9.82 10.96 44.45
CA LEU A 151 -10.94 11.29 43.58
C LEU A 151 -12.14 11.87 44.37
N TYR A 152 -12.37 11.37 45.57
CA TYR A 152 -13.36 11.88 46.54
C TYR A 152 -12.95 11.57 47.97
N PRO A 153 -13.47 12.32 49.00
CA PRO A 153 -13.15 12.06 50.38
C PRO A 153 -13.62 10.66 50.83
N GLY A 154 -12.73 9.87 51.42
CA GLY A 154 -13.02 8.52 51.86
C GLY A 154 -12.89 7.44 50.78
N CYS A 155 -12.19 7.72 49.69
CA CYS A 155 -11.89 6.75 48.63
C CYS A 155 -10.85 5.73 49.16
N GLU A 156 -11.31 4.55 49.58
CA GLU A 156 -10.46 3.47 50.11
C GLU A 156 -9.62 2.74 49.06
N GLN A 157 -10.02 2.75 47.83
CA GLN A 157 -9.39 2.01 46.75
C GLN A 157 -8.29 2.77 45.99
N GLY A 158 -7.77 3.86 46.55
CA GLY A 158 -6.63 4.57 46.00
C GLY A 158 -6.87 5.31 44.66
N HIS A 159 -8.14 5.41 44.19
CA HIS A 159 -8.44 6.14 42.95
C HIS A 159 -8.13 7.62 43.08
N LYS A 160 -7.18 8.08 42.27
CA LYS A 160 -6.67 9.45 42.29
C LYS A 160 -7.24 10.25 41.12
N LYS A 161 -7.28 11.58 41.27
CA LYS A 161 -7.87 12.47 40.28
C LYS A 161 -7.21 12.38 38.91
N LEU A 162 -5.87 12.33 38.86
CA LEU A 162 -5.12 12.22 37.60
C LEU A 162 -5.34 10.86 36.93
N ASP A 163 -5.14 9.77 37.67
CA ASP A 163 -5.18 8.41 37.18
C ASP A 163 -6.56 8.07 36.63
N THR A 164 -7.61 8.32 37.40
CA THR A 164 -9.00 8.09 36.93
C THR A 164 -9.35 8.97 35.72
N THR A 165 -8.81 10.21 35.65
CA THR A 165 -9.03 11.07 34.48
C THR A 165 -8.32 10.51 33.24
N LEU A 166 -7.11 9.95 33.39
CA LEU A 166 -6.36 9.27 32.34
C LEU A 166 -7.10 8.02 31.84
N GLU A 167 -7.53 7.16 32.76
CA GLU A 167 -8.30 5.94 32.42
C GLU A 167 -9.57 6.26 31.64
N PHE A 168 -10.33 7.27 32.06
CA PHE A 168 -11.53 7.69 31.33
C PHE A 168 -11.21 8.27 29.93
N LEU A 169 -10.12 8.98 29.79
CA LEU A 169 -9.66 9.46 28.48
C LEU A 169 -9.15 8.33 27.60
N GLN A 170 -8.49 7.33 28.17
CA GLN A 170 -8.09 6.10 27.48
C GLN A 170 -9.32 5.30 27.05
N TRP A 171 -10.30 5.11 27.95
CA TRP A 171 -11.57 4.46 27.62
C TRP A 171 -12.31 5.20 26.50
N LYS A 172 -12.37 6.54 26.56
CA LYS A 172 -12.92 7.37 25.49
C LYS A 172 -12.25 7.13 24.16
N ALA A 173 -10.92 7.07 24.14
CA ALA A 173 -10.12 6.83 22.93
C ALA A 173 -10.33 5.41 22.38
N LYS A 174 -10.30 4.41 23.27
CA LYS A 174 -10.50 2.98 22.92
C LYS A 174 -11.86 2.73 22.28
N ASN A 175 -12.92 3.37 22.77
CA ASN A 175 -14.29 3.14 22.32
C ASN A 175 -14.79 4.18 21.31
N GLY A 176 -13.95 5.08 20.86
CA GLY A 176 -14.32 6.05 19.83
C GLY A 176 -15.38 7.07 20.23
N VAL A 177 -15.56 7.34 21.53
CA VAL A 177 -16.63 8.20 22.05
C VAL A 177 -16.41 9.67 21.68
N SER A 178 -17.43 10.35 21.16
CA SER A 178 -17.36 11.76 20.80
C SER A 178 -17.11 12.67 22.02
N ASP A 179 -16.53 13.86 21.82
CA ASP A 179 -16.26 14.81 22.91
C ASP A 179 -17.54 15.25 23.63
N LYS A 180 -18.65 15.31 22.93
CA LYS A 180 -19.97 15.63 23.52
C LYS A 180 -20.47 14.49 24.40
N ALA A 181 -20.51 13.26 23.86
CA ALA A 181 -20.94 12.08 24.61
C ALA A 181 -20.04 11.80 25.80
N PHE A 182 -18.74 11.99 25.68
CA PHE A 182 -17.81 11.89 26.83
C PHE A 182 -18.01 12.98 27.86
N GLY A 183 -18.33 14.20 27.45
CA GLY A 183 -18.68 15.28 28.39
C GLY A 183 -19.97 14.95 29.17
N ASP A 184 -20.95 14.35 28.52
CA ASP A 184 -22.19 13.93 29.18
C ASP A 184 -21.95 12.71 30.09
N PHE A 185 -21.09 11.76 29.69
CA PHE A 185 -20.60 10.67 30.53
C PHE A 185 -19.91 11.17 31.80
N LEU A 186 -18.97 12.14 31.68
CA LEU A 186 -18.29 12.75 32.83
C LEU A 186 -19.27 13.42 33.80
N LYS A 187 -20.31 14.10 33.30
CA LYS A 187 -21.36 14.69 34.14
C LYS A 187 -22.15 13.61 34.89
N LEU A 188 -22.52 12.54 34.20
CA LEU A 188 -23.27 11.41 34.76
C LEU A 188 -22.46 10.77 35.91
N VAL A 189 -21.20 10.38 35.64
CA VAL A 189 -20.32 9.77 36.64
C VAL A 189 -20.08 10.68 37.81
N LYS A 190 -19.85 11.99 37.54
CA LYS A 190 -19.67 12.99 38.59
C LYS A 190 -20.89 13.13 39.52
N ASN A 191 -22.10 12.94 38.99
CA ASN A 191 -23.34 12.99 39.77
C ASN A 191 -23.58 11.72 40.60
N ILE A 192 -23.06 10.58 40.18
CA ILE A 192 -23.12 9.28 40.88
C ILE A 192 -22.11 9.22 42.02
N LEU A 193 -20.93 9.83 41.84
CA LEU A 193 -19.88 9.86 42.85
C LEU A 193 -20.26 10.72 44.06
N PRO A 194 -19.72 10.41 45.26
CA PRO A 194 -19.97 11.14 46.50
C PRO A 194 -19.77 12.67 46.36
N LYS A 195 -20.54 13.44 47.12
CA LYS A 195 -20.40 14.90 47.15
C LYS A 195 -18.97 15.30 47.50
N GLY A 196 -18.41 16.28 46.80
CA GLY A 196 -17.00 16.72 46.98
C GLY A 196 -16.01 16.02 46.05
N ASN A 197 -16.45 15.14 45.13
CA ASN A 197 -15.54 14.49 44.17
C ASN A 197 -14.85 15.50 43.26
N LYS A 198 -13.60 15.17 42.89
CA LYS A 198 -12.70 16.01 42.09
C LYS A 198 -12.76 15.71 40.60
N LEU A 199 -13.68 14.82 40.12
CA LEU A 199 -13.79 14.47 38.70
C LEU A 199 -14.08 15.69 37.82
N PRO A 200 -13.40 15.91 36.69
CA PRO A 200 -13.64 17.04 35.78
C PRO A 200 -15.05 17.00 35.19
N LYS A 201 -15.76 18.13 35.17
CA LYS A 201 -17.14 18.22 34.62
C LYS A 201 -17.24 18.18 33.10
N THR A 202 -16.16 18.40 32.38
CA THR A 202 -16.17 18.54 30.91
C THR A 202 -14.94 17.88 30.28
N THR A 203 -15.09 17.41 29.05
CA THR A 203 -13.97 16.86 28.23
C THR A 203 -12.81 17.86 28.16
N TYR A 204 -13.10 19.15 28.04
CA TYR A 204 -12.05 20.18 28.00
C TYR A 204 -11.23 20.24 29.31
N LYS A 205 -11.90 20.16 30.48
CA LYS A 205 -11.19 20.16 31.76
C LYS A 205 -10.41 18.86 31.98
N ALA A 206 -10.95 17.71 31.58
CA ALA A 206 -10.25 16.44 31.61
C ALA A 206 -8.97 16.47 30.74
N LYS A 207 -9.06 16.94 29.51
CA LYS A 207 -7.90 17.14 28.62
C LYS A 207 -6.86 18.11 29.18
N LYS A 208 -7.31 19.17 29.94
CA LYS A 208 -6.41 20.17 30.52
C LYS A 208 -5.58 19.61 31.68
N ILE A 209 -6.11 18.65 32.42
CA ILE A 209 -5.37 17.95 33.49
C ILE A 209 -4.20 17.16 32.90
N VAL A 210 -4.38 16.53 31.77
CA VAL A 210 -3.40 15.62 31.10
C VAL A 210 -2.53 16.34 30.05
N CYS A 211 -2.86 17.60 29.71
CA CYS A 211 -2.17 18.36 28.65
C CYS A 211 -0.66 18.55 28.86
N PRO A 212 -0.10 18.61 30.08
CA PRO A 212 1.33 18.71 30.29
C PRO A 212 2.15 17.50 29.82
N LEU A 213 1.53 16.31 29.69
CA LEU A 213 2.16 15.10 29.11
C LEU A 213 2.27 15.13 27.57
N GLY A 214 1.89 16.21 26.93
CA GLY A 214 1.93 16.35 25.48
C GLY A 214 3.34 16.60 24.94
N LEU A 215 3.60 16.11 23.74
CA LEU A 215 4.82 16.38 22.97
C LEU A 215 5.05 17.89 22.80
N GLU A 216 6.30 18.31 22.89
CA GLU A 216 6.69 19.69 22.63
C GLU A 216 6.60 20.00 21.14
N VAL A 217 5.84 21.04 20.80
CA VAL A 217 5.62 21.49 19.42
C VAL A 217 6.09 22.94 19.32
N GLN A 218 7.12 23.19 18.55
CA GLN A 218 7.53 24.52 18.16
C GLN A 218 6.67 25.03 17.02
N LYS A 219 6.01 26.18 17.21
CA LYS A 219 5.20 26.84 16.19
C LYS A 219 6.03 27.91 15.49
N ILE A 220 6.25 27.74 14.21
CA ILE A 220 6.94 28.70 13.36
C ILE A 220 5.91 29.37 12.46
N HIS A 221 5.83 30.70 12.47
CA HIS A 221 4.95 31.43 11.56
C HIS A 221 5.53 31.46 10.16
N ALA A 222 4.69 31.29 9.15
CA ALA A 222 5.07 31.43 7.75
C ALA A 222 4.37 32.63 7.12
N CYS A 223 5.02 33.25 6.13
CA CYS A 223 4.39 34.27 5.31
C CYS A 223 3.14 33.68 4.61
N PRO A 224 2.01 34.40 4.55
CA PRO A 224 0.80 33.95 3.86
C PRO A 224 1.00 33.60 2.37
N ASN A 225 2.03 34.19 1.76
CA ASN A 225 2.42 33.96 0.35
C ASN A 225 3.63 33.05 0.19
N ASP A 226 4.01 32.30 1.22
CA ASP A 226 5.08 31.28 1.20
C ASP A 226 6.51 31.85 0.92
N CYS A 227 6.76 33.12 1.17
CA CYS A 227 8.04 33.76 0.88
C CYS A 227 9.12 33.47 1.92
N ILE A 228 8.76 33.51 3.23
CA ILE A 228 9.68 33.30 4.34
C ILE A 228 9.00 32.56 5.51
N LEU A 229 9.82 31.97 6.39
CA LEU A 229 9.42 31.63 7.77
C LEU A 229 9.90 32.74 8.70
N TYR A 230 9.06 33.14 9.64
CA TYR A 230 9.42 34.10 10.70
C TYR A 230 10.22 33.40 11.80
N ARG A 231 11.53 33.17 11.53
CA ARG A 231 12.45 32.43 12.39
C ARG A 231 13.88 32.93 12.17
N GLY A 232 14.72 32.82 13.21
CA GLY A 232 16.11 33.28 13.21
C GLY A 232 16.22 34.78 13.43
N GLU A 233 17.43 35.26 13.66
CA GLU A 233 17.69 36.66 14.04
C GLU A 233 17.16 37.68 13.03
N GLU A 234 17.16 37.33 11.74
CA GLU A 234 16.76 38.23 10.64
C GLU A 234 15.23 38.38 10.50
N TYR A 235 14.44 37.34 10.77
CA TYR A 235 13.01 37.33 10.43
C TYR A 235 12.08 37.15 11.64
N GLU A 236 12.60 36.77 12.81
CA GLU A 236 11.78 36.38 13.98
C GLU A 236 10.91 37.54 14.49
N ASN A 237 11.44 38.78 14.46
CA ASN A 237 10.79 39.94 15.00
C ASN A 237 10.02 40.78 13.97
N LEU A 238 9.97 40.35 12.71
CA LEU A 238 9.28 41.13 11.67
C LEU A 238 7.75 40.98 11.77
N GLU A 239 7.05 42.08 11.63
CA GLU A 239 5.57 42.09 11.57
C GLU A 239 5.02 41.95 10.16
N ALA A 240 5.83 42.19 9.15
CA ALA A 240 5.49 42.07 7.75
C ALA A 240 6.59 41.32 6.97
N CYS A 241 6.21 40.62 5.94
CA CYS A 241 7.15 39.92 5.06
C CYS A 241 8.01 40.93 4.28
N PRO A 242 9.36 40.86 4.34
CA PRO A 242 10.23 41.76 3.60
C PRO A 242 10.11 41.58 2.08
N VAL A 243 9.71 40.41 1.60
CA VAL A 243 9.60 40.08 0.17
C VAL A 243 8.27 40.59 -0.42
N CYS A 244 7.13 40.20 0.15
CA CYS A 244 5.80 40.48 -0.42
C CYS A 244 4.99 41.50 0.39
N LYS A 245 5.52 42.06 1.49
CA LYS A 245 4.88 43.01 2.37
C LYS A 245 3.58 42.53 3.05
N ALA A 246 3.23 41.26 2.94
CA ALA A 246 2.09 40.68 3.64
C ALA A 246 2.31 40.71 5.16
N LEU A 247 1.28 41.10 5.90
CA LEU A 247 1.35 41.18 7.37
C LEU A 247 1.42 39.79 8.00
N ARG A 248 2.20 39.64 9.04
CA ARG A 248 2.34 38.42 9.85
C ARG A 248 1.09 38.12 10.67
N TYR A 249 0.42 39.16 11.15
CA TYR A 249 -0.75 39.08 12.03
C TYR A 249 -1.98 39.60 11.34
N ARG A 250 -3.17 39.18 11.81
CA ARG A 250 -4.45 39.70 11.33
C ARG A 250 -4.76 41.04 12.04
N ILE A 251 -5.26 41.99 11.28
CA ILE A 251 -5.83 43.24 11.80
C ILE A 251 -7.28 42.96 12.19
N ARG A 252 -7.66 43.33 13.42
CA ARG A 252 -9.07 43.30 13.86
C ARG A 252 -9.86 44.39 13.13
N ARG A 253 -11.09 44.09 12.74
CA ARG A 253 -11.94 45.02 11.96
C ARG A 253 -12.47 46.15 12.81
N ASP A 254 -12.47 46.02 14.15
CA ASP A 254 -13.16 46.92 15.05
C ASP A 254 -12.24 47.91 15.80
N ASP A 255 -10.92 47.81 15.65
CA ASP A 255 -9.93 48.70 16.23
C ASP A 255 -8.93 49.19 15.17
N LEU A 256 -8.96 50.50 14.92
CA LEU A 256 -8.00 51.23 14.12
C LEU A 256 -6.65 51.33 14.88
N GLY A 257 -5.83 50.26 14.76
CA GLY A 257 -4.44 50.34 15.19
C GLY A 257 -3.86 49.24 16.07
N GLU A 258 -4.65 48.30 16.59
CA GLU A 258 -4.12 47.16 17.34
C GLU A 258 -3.99 45.90 16.43
N VAL A 259 -2.79 45.37 16.34
CA VAL A 259 -2.50 44.11 15.67
C VAL A 259 -2.98 42.96 16.57
N ASP A 260 -3.95 42.18 16.11
CA ASP A 260 -4.36 40.96 16.81
C ASP A 260 -3.16 40.01 16.88
N GLY A 261 -2.69 39.69 18.08
CA GLY A 261 -1.56 38.76 18.30
C GLY A 261 -1.76 37.33 17.79
N GLN A 262 -2.80 37.10 16.98
CA GLN A 262 -3.07 35.84 16.31
C GLN A 262 -2.37 35.80 14.94
N PRO A 263 -1.45 34.85 14.70
CA PRO A 263 -0.75 34.73 13.43
C PRO A 263 -1.71 34.42 12.28
N MET A 264 -1.44 35.02 11.12
CA MET A 264 -2.09 34.65 9.86
C MET A 264 -1.81 33.20 9.55
N LYS A 265 -2.85 32.42 9.30
CA LYS A 265 -2.93 30.94 9.28
C LYS A 265 -1.93 30.22 8.38
N LYS A 266 -0.71 30.02 8.78
CA LYS A 266 0.08 28.83 8.43
C LYS A 266 0.96 28.45 9.62
N ARG A 267 0.82 27.24 10.13
CA ARG A 267 1.53 26.75 11.30
C ARG A 267 2.31 25.48 10.92
N ILE A 268 3.57 25.41 11.27
CA ILE A 268 4.41 24.22 11.12
C ILE A 268 4.61 23.62 12.52
N PRO A 269 4.08 22.45 12.85
CA PRO A 269 4.42 21.75 14.07
C PRO A 269 5.66 20.86 13.89
N ALA A 270 6.52 20.83 14.91
CA ALA A 270 7.72 20.00 14.92
C ALA A 270 7.58 18.76 15.79
N LYS A 271 8.22 17.69 15.38
CA LYS A 271 8.71 16.50 16.06
C LYS A 271 7.69 15.60 16.79
N VAL A 272 7.52 14.41 16.25
CA VAL A 272 6.96 13.26 16.95
C VAL A 272 7.82 12.04 16.66
N MET A 273 8.51 11.48 17.66
CA MET A 273 9.15 10.17 17.58
C MET A 273 8.11 9.08 17.86
N TRP A 274 8.11 8.02 17.03
CA TRP A 274 7.20 6.88 17.16
C TRP A 274 7.94 5.60 17.44
N LYS A 275 7.27 4.65 18.11
CA LYS A 275 7.73 3.27 18.32
C LYS A 275 7.78 2.40 17.07
N ARG A 276 7.30 2.85 15.90
CA ARG A 276 7.81 2.33 14.65
C ARG A 276 9.17 2.93 14.46
N LYS A 277 9.98 2.40 15.17
CA LYS A 277 11.27 2.60 15.82
C LYS A 277 12.23 3.50 15.05
N TYR A 278 11.87 3.89 13.83
CA TYR A 278 12.74 4.62 12.91
C TYR A 278 12.00 5.62 12.01
N ILE A 279 10.65 5.76 12.13
CA ILE A 279 9.92 6.74 11.35
C ILE A 279 9.77 8.01 12.18
N MET A 280 10.41 9.09 11.75
CA MET A 280 10.28 10.42 12.34
C MET A 280 9.41 11.28 11.44
N MET A 281 8.61 12.15 12.02
CA MET A 281 7.82 13.17 11.33
C MET A 281 8.29 14.55 11.76
N PRO A 282 9.41 15.06 11.18
CA PRO A 282 10.03 16.29 11.65
C PRO A 282 9.21 17.53 11.34
N ILE A 283 8.45 17.53 10.25
CA ILE A 283 7.69 18.71 9.79
C ILE A 283 6.30 18.28 9.31
N ILE A 284 5.27 19.03 9.72
CA ILE A 284 3.92 18.98 9.16
C ILE A 284 3.56 20.36 8.62
N ILE A 285 3.29 20.44 7.32
CA ILE A 285 2.83 21.67 6.67
C ILE A 285 1.30 21.65 6.59
N GLN A 286 0.66 22.64 7.18
CA GLN A 286 -0.80 22.70 7.22
C GLN A 286 -1.37 23.17 5.87
N GLY A 287 -2.25 22.34 5.25
CA GLY A 287 -2.99 22.71 4.05
C GLY A 287 -3.91 23.94 4.19
N PRO A 288 -4.77 24.25 3.21
CA PRO A 288 -5.28 23.33 2.18
C PRO A 288 -4.43 23.19 0.91
N LYS A 289 -3.55 24.13 0.59
CA LYS A 289 -2.72 24.11 -0.63
C LYS A 289 -1.33 23.58 -0.33
N GLN A 290 -0.79 22.81 -1.23
CA GLN A 290 0.61 22.37 -1.19
C GLN A 290 1.52 23.58 -1.50
N PRO A 291 2.69 23.69 -0.86
CA PRO A 291 3.65 24.77 -1.12
C PRO A 291 4.28 24.71 -2.53
N GLY A 292 4.14 23.59 -3.24
CA GLY A 292 4.71 23.41 -4.56
C GLY A 292 6.23 23.67 -4.58
N ASN A 293 6.68 24.52 -5.49
CA ASN A 293 8.10 24.85 -5.64
C ASN A 293 8.69 25.59 -4.43
N ASN A 294 7.84 26.24 -3.61
CA ASN A 294 8.24 26.96 -2.40
C ASN A 294 8.50 26.04 -1.18
N ILE A 295 8.53 24.72 -1.37
CA ILE A 295 8.73 23.74 -0.28
C ILE A 295 10.05 23.97 0.48
N ASP A 296 11.07 24.52 -0.17
CA ASP A 296 12.38 24.78 0.42
C ASP A 296 12.31 25.76 1.61
N VAL A 297 11.39 26.72 1.56
CA VAL A 297 11.13 27.63 2.69
C VAL A 297 10.74 26.84 3.94
N TYR A 298 9.93 25.80 3.80
CA TYR A 298 9.47 24.96 4.91
C TYR A 298 10.51 23.91 5.34
N LEU A 299 11.39 23.50 4.43
CA LEU A 299 12.47 22.55 4.73
C LEU A 299 13.70 23.20 5.38
N ARG A 300 13.77 24.55 5.42
CA ARG A 300 14.89 25.28 5.99
C ARG A 300 15.27 24.79 7.40
N PRO A 301 14.35 24.64 8.38
CA PRO A 301 14.69 24.15 9.70
C PRO A 301 15.33 22.75 9.69
N LEU A 302 14.81 21.86 8.84
CA LEU A 302 15.36 20.51 8.69
C LEU A 302 16.77 20.54 8.06
N GLY A 303 16.99 21.40 7.07
CA GLY A 303 18.31 21.58 6.44
C GLY A 303 19.36 22.05 7.45
N GLU A 304 19.02 23.04 8.29
CA GLU A 304 19.88 23.54 9.36
C GLU A 304 20.22 22.45 10.39
N ASP A 305 19.23 21.67 10.85
CA ASP A 305 19.45 20.54 11.76
C ASP A 305 20.37 19.48 11.14
N LEU A 306 20.19 19.16 9.84
CA LEU A 306 21.03 18.19 9.12
C LEU A 306 22.48 18.68 8.95
N ILE A 307 22.70 19.99 8.75
CA ILE A 307 24.03 20.59 8.68
C ILE A 307 24.72 20.47 10.05
N LEU A 308 24.00 20.73 11.15
CA LEU A 308 24.53 20.57 12.51
C LEU A 308 24.91 19.11 12.80
N LEU A 309 24.03 18.17 12.46
CA LEU A 309 24.25 16.73 12.64
C LEU A 309 25.37 16.17 11.76
N TRP A 310 25.75 16.85 10.68
CA TRP A 310 26.86 16.47 9.81
C TRP A 310 28.21 16.94 10.33
N LYS A 311 28.28 17.97 11.17
CA LYS A 311 29.54 18.47 11.73
C LYS A 311 30.35 17.35 12.38
N LYS A 312 31.68 17.50 12.39
CA LYS A 312 32.62 16.51 12.96
C LYS A 312 32.30 16.25 14.43
N GLU A 313 31.95 17.29 15.15
CA GLU A 313 31.63 17.26 16.57
C GLU A 313 30.26 16.58 16.81
N GLY A 314 29.36 16.64 15.84
CA GLY A 314 27.99 16.15 16.00
C GLY A 314 27.16 16.99 16.98
N VAL A 315 26.09 16.42 17.47
CA VAL A 315 25.24 17.02 18.52
C VAL A 315 25.29 16.11 19.73
N LEU A 316 25.67 16.67 20.90
CA LEU A 316 25.71 15.91 22.16
C LEU A 316 24.28 15.50 22.55
N VAL A 317 24.05 14.21 22.72
CA VAL A 317 22.76 13.60 23.07
C VAL A 317 23.00 12.58 24.17
N ARG A 318 22.10 12.53 25.15
CA ARG A 318 22.09 11.53 26.20
C ARG A 318 21.22 10.35 25.77
N ASP A 319 21.78 9.15 25.87
CA ASP A 319 21.06 7.87 25.73
C ASP A 319 20.47 7.51 27.10
N GLU A 320 19.15 7.65 27.25
CA GLU A 320 18.45 7.46 28.51
C GLU A 320 18.42 5.99 28.96
N ASP A 321 18.38 5.05 28.00
CA ASP A 321 18.44 3.61 28.30
C ASP A 321 19.82 3.19 28.86
N LYS A 322 20.90 3.80 28.36
CA LYS A 322 22.27 3.48 28.75
C LYS A 322 22.86 4.45 29.76
N GLN A 323 22.18 5.58 30.02
CA GLN A 323 22.68 6.68 30.86
C GLN A 323 24.04 7.23 30.38
N GLU A 324 24.30 7.23 29.06
CA GLU A 324 25.55 7.67 28.47
C GLU A 324 25.32 8.86 27.54
N GLU A 325 26.28 9.78 27.49
CA GLU A 325 26.29 10.87 26.52
C GLU A 325 27.10 10.46 25.30
N PHE A 326 26.58 10.76 24.09
CA PHE A 326 27.28 10.51 22.84
C PHE A 326 27.02 11.61 21.83
N ASN A 327 27.95 11.79 20.89
CA ASN A 327 27.80 12.75 19.81
C ASN A 327 27.02 12.12 18.65
N LEU A 328 25.74 12.48 18.53
CA LEU A 328 24.87 12.05 17.43
C LEU A 328 25.31 12.71 16.13
N ARG A 329 25.53 11.89 15.12
CA ARG A 329 25.78 12.32 13.74
C ARG A 329 24.77 11.64 12.83
N ALA A 330 24.22 12.40 11.87
CA ALA A 330 23.28 11.87 10.90
C ALA A 330 23.42 12.57 9.54
N LEU A 331 22.97 11.88 8.50
CA LEU A 331 22.92 12.43 7.14
C LEU A 331 21.61 12.00 6.46
N LEU A 332 21.12 12.81 5.55
CA LEU A 332 20.07 12.44 4.60
C LEU A 332 20.73 11.71 3.42
N SER A 333 20.57 10.41 3.31
CA SER A 333 21.20 9.61 2.24
C SER A 333 20.44 9.72 0.91
N VAL A 334 19.11 9.80 0.96
CA VAL A 334 18.25 9.82 -0.24
C VAL A 334 16.88 10.33 0.12
N THR A 335 16.18 10.97 -0.82
CA THR A 335 14.74 11.28 -0.73
C THR A 335 13.95 10.34 -1.63
N ILE A 336 12.73 9.99 -1.21
CA ILE A 336 11.80 9.18 -1.99
C ILE A 336 10.47 9.91 -2.05
N ASN A 337 9.97 10.17 -3.26
CA ASN A 337 8.79 11.00 -3.45
C ASN A 337 8.00 10.55 -4.68
N ASP A 338 6.70 10.84 -4.69
CA ASP A 338 5.93 10.76 -5.92
C ASP A 338 6.46 11.73 -6.98
N TRP A 339 6.13 11.52 -8.24
CA TRP A 339 6.72 12.25 -9.35
C TRP A 339 6.51 13.78 -9.29
N PRO A 340 5.33 14.31 -8.91
CA PRO A 340 5.14 15.75 -8.68
C PRO A 340 5.95 16.31 -7.52
N ALA A 341 5.98 15.63 -6.38
CA ALA A 341 6.77 16.07 -5.20
C ALA A 341 8.27 15.99 -5.48
N LEU A 342 8.73 14.97 -6.20
CA LEU A 342 10.11 14.87 -6.64
C LEU A 342 10.55 16.10 -7.44
N SER A 343 9.71 16.58 -8.36
CA SER A 343 9.99 17.81 -9.12
C SER A 343 10.11 19.05 -8.24
N ASN A 344 9.27 19.13 -7.20
CA ASN A 344 9.32 20.26 -6.26
C ASN A 344 10.52 20.19 -5.32
N LEU A 345 11.02 19.00 -5.00
CA LEU A 345 12.17 18.80 -4.11
C LEU A 345 13.51 18.84 -4.86
N SER A 346 13.60 18.20 -6.02
CA SER A 346 14.83 18.19 -6.82
C SER A 346 15.08 19.51 -7.57
N GLY A 347 14.01 20.24 -7.87
CA GLY A 347 14.05 21.40 -8.75
C GLY A 347 14.00 21.05 -10.23
N GLN A 348 14.06 19.77 -10.62
CA GLN A 348 13.96 19.36 -12.02
C GLN A 348 12.50 19.31 -12.48
N SER A 349 12.24 19.70 -13.73
CA SER A 349 10.92 19.59 -14.33
C SER A 349 10.49 18.12 -14.49
N ASN A 350 9.27 17.78 -14.05
CA ASN A 350 8.70 16.43 -14.20
C ASN A 350 7.93 16.23 -15.51
N LYS A 351 7.87 17.25 -16.34
CA LYS A 351 7.18 17.26 -17.65
C LYS A 351 8.15 17.73 -18.73
N GLY A 352 7.81 17.43 -20.00
CA GLY A 352 8.56 17.87 -21.17
C GLY A 352 9.66 16.90 -21.58
N TYR A 353 10.52 17.34 -22.48
CA TYR A 353 11.49 16.47 -23.18
C TYR A 353 12.61 15.92 -22.25
N LYS A 354 12.97 16.63 -21.21
CA LYS A 354 14.11 16.32 -20.31
C LYS A 354 13.65 15.96 -18.88
N ALA A 355 12.55 15.23 -18.77
CA ALA A 355 11.97 14.93 -17.46
C ALA A 355 12.69 13.78 -16.69
N CYS A 356 13.50 12.94 -17.33
CA CYS A 356 14.18 11.85 -16.65
C CYS A 356 15.26 12.37 -15.71
N THR A 357 15.19 12.04 -14.41
CA THR A 357 16.16 12.46 -13.39
C THR A 357 17.53 11.75 -13.50
N HIS A 358 17.62 10.71 -14.32
CA HIS A 358 18.84 9.93 -14.54
C HIS A 358 19.53 10.29 -15.87
N CYS A 359 18.74 10.36 -16.96
CA CYS A 359 19.28 10.73 -18.28
C CYS A 359 19.46 12.25 -18.42
N MET A 360 18.64 13.06 -17.74
CA MET A 360 18.65 14.52 -17.77
C MET A 360 18.63 15.08 -19.20
N ASP A 361 19.67 15.80 -19.61
CA ASP A 361 19.87 16.39 -20.93
C ASP A 361 19.96 15.35 -22.07
N GLU A 362 20.39 14.11 -21.75
CA GLU A 362 20.44 12.98 -22.69
C GLU A 362 19.12 12.17 -22.77
N THR A 363 18.03 12.67 -22.18
CA THR A 363 16.72 11.99 -22.25
C THR A 363 16.21 11.99 -23.69
N GLU A 364 16.04 10.79 -24.27
CA GLU A 364 15.43 10.61 -25.58
C GLU A 364 13.90 10.60 -25.44
N SER A 365 13.25 11.50 -26.16
CA SER A 365 11.81 11.68 -26.08
C SER A 365 11.27 12.29 -27.37
N MET A 366 9.98 12.06 -27.65
CA MET A 366 9.29 12.62 -28.81
C MET A 366 7.89 13.12 -28.42
N TYR A 367 7.39 14.11 -29.18
CA TYR A 367 6.04 14.63 -29.00
C TYR A 367 5.07 13.97 -29.98
N LEU A 368 4.01 13.36 -29.46
CA LEU A 368 2.91 12.79 -30.21
C LEU A 368 1.87 13.88 -30.53
N LYS A 369 1.72 14.23 -31.81
CA LYS A 369 0.88 15.36 -32.24
C LYS A 369 -0.61 15.17 -31.94
N HIS A 370 -1.13 13.97 -32.15
CA HIS A 370 -2.55 13.69 -31.97
C HIS A 370 -2.88 13.42 -30.50
N CYS A 371 -2.02 12.68 -29.79
CA CYS A 371 -2.14 12.46 -28.34
C CYS A 371 -1.76 13.68 -27.51
N ARG A 372 -1.12 14.70 -28.10
CA ARG A 372 -0.64 15.93 -27.42
C ARG A 372 0.17 15.67 -26.17
N LYS A 373 1.09 14.71 -26.23
CA LYS A 373 1.95 14.36 -25.09
C LYS A 373 3.35 13.95 -25.50
N VAL A 374 4.29 14.14 -24.61
CA VAL A 374 5.66 13.65 -24.76
C VAL A 374 5.71 12.18 -24.35
N VAL A 375 6.42 11.35 -25.10
CA VAL A 375 6.71 9.95 -24.84
C VAL A 375 8.20 9.70 -24.83
N TYR A 376 8.61 8.69 -24.11
CA TYR A 376 10.02 8.36 -23.88
C TYR A 376 10.29 6.96 -24.47
N MET A 377 10.87 6.94 -25.63
CA MET A 377 11.20 5.73 -26.40
C MET A 377 12.74 5.57 -26.50
N GLY A 378 13.19 4.71 -27.40
CA GLY A 378 14.64 4.55 -27.61
C GLY A 378 15.30 3.59 -26.60
N HIS A 379 14.55 2.65 -26.03
CA HIS A 379 15.09 1.69 -25.06
C HIS A 379 16.22 0.82 -25.65
N ARG A 380 16.30 0.70 -26.98
CA ARG A 380 17.36 -0.03 -27.68
C ARG A 380 18.78 0.53 -27.36
N GLN A 381 18.93 1.83 -27.13
CA GLN A 381 20.22 2.45 -26.79
C GLN A 381 20.86 1.92 -25.49
N PHE A 382 20.02 1.36 -24.60
CA PHE A 382 20.47 0.76 -23.34
C PHE A 382 21.00 -0.67 -23.48
N LEU A 383 20.70 -1.36 -24.60
CA LEU A 383 21.22 -2.69 -24.94
C LEU A 383 22.71 -2.58 -25.36
N ALA A 384 23.43 -3.72 -25.33
CA ALA A 384 24.78 -3.79 -25.84
C ALA A 384 24.86 -3.31 -27.30
N ALA A 385 25.93 -2.61 -27.67
CA ALA A 385 26.08 -2.00 -28.99
C ALA A 385 25.99 -3.02 -30.16
N ASN A 386 26.41 -4.25 -29.92
CA ASN A 386 26.38 -5.36 -30.90
C ASN A 386 25.04 -6.14 -30.91
N HIS A 387 24.08 -5.75 -30.04
CA HIS A 387 22.81 -6.49 -29.93
C HIS A 387 22.03 -6.48 -31.25
N PRO A 388 21.55 -7.64 -31.76
CA PRO A 388 20.93 -7.75 -33.09
C PRO A 388 19.73 -6.82 -33.29
N VAL A 389 18.92 -6.60 -32.25
CA VAL A 389 17.72 -5.74 -32.28
C VAL A 389 18.08 -4.27 -32.59
N ARG A 390 19.27 -3.78 -32.22
CA ARG A 390 19.70 -2.41 -32.54
C ARG A 390 19.92 -2.18 -34.02
N LYS A 391 20.26 -3.22 -34.78
CA LYS A 391 20.48 -3.17 -36.23
C LYS A 391 19.16 -3.21 -37.01
N LYS A 392 18.04 -3.59 -36.38
CA LYS A 392 16.74 -3.73 -37.02
C LYS A 392 16.03 -2.40 -37.12
N GLY A 393 15.60 -2.01 -38.33
CA GLY A 393 14.92 -0.75 -38.58
C GLY A 393 13.39 -0.87 -38.72
N LYS A 394 12.89 -1.99 -39.28
CA LYS A 394 11.48 -2.16 -39.74
C LYS A 394 10.43 -1.73 -38.72
N HIS A 395 10.67 -1.95 -37.43
CA HIS A 395 9.73 -1.63 -36.35
C HIS A 395 10.03 -0.29 -35.62
N PHE A 396 11.13 0.36 -35.98
CA PHE A 396 11.69 1.51 -35.29
C PHE A 396 12.06 2.62 -36.28
N GLU A 397 11.07 3.28 -36.88
CA GLU A 397 11.23 4.36 -37.85
C GLU A 397 12.16 4.02 -39.04
N HIS A 398 12.26 2.73 -39.37
CA HIS A 398 13.15 2.19 -40.41
C HIS A 398 14.64 2.51 -40.19
N LYS A 399 15.07 2.85 -38.97
CA LYS A 399 16.45 3.20 -38.64
C LYS A 399 17.09 2.22 -37.68
N ALA A 400 18.35 1.89 -37.92
CA ALA A 400 19.19 1.23 -36.92
C ALA A 400 19.54 2.23 -35.79
N ASP A 401 19.70 1.70 -34.59
CA ASP A 401 20.04 2.51 -33.42
C ASP A 401 21.56 2.49 -33.18
N HIS A 402 22.20 3.63 -33.34
CA HIS A 402 23.63 3.84 -33.10
C HIS A 402 23.91 4.74 -31.88
N HIS A 403 22.87 5.15 -31.14
CA HIS A 403 23.01 6.00 -29.97
C HIS A 403 23.82 5.30 -28.87
N THR A 404 24.57 6.09 -28.12
CA THR A 404 25.26 5.60 -26.92
C THR A 404 24.33 5.65 -25.73
N LYS A 405 24.49 4.70 -24.80
CA LYS A 405 23.75 4.69 -23.54
C LYS A 405 23.99 6.01 -22.78
N PRO A 406 22.95 6.67 -22.25
CA PRO A 406 23.09 7.88 -21.46
C PRO A 406 24.07 7.70 -20.29
N LYS A 407 24.95 8.67 -20.12
CA LYS A 407 25.98 8.64 -19.07
C LYS A 407 25.36 8.98 -17.71
N HIS A 408 25.78 8.26 -16.70
CA HIS A 408 25.44 8.61 -15.32
C HIS A 408 26.08 9.94 -14.92
N ARG A 409 25.28 10.87 -14.38
CA ARG A 409 25.75 12.18 -13.92
C ARG A 409 26.07 12.11 -12.42
N SER A 410 27.32 12.35 -12.06
CA SER A 410 27.69 12.50 -10.65
C SER A 410 27.02 13.72 -10.02
N GLY A 411 26.89 13.75 -8.69
CA GLY A 411 26.32 14.89 -7.99
C GLY A 411 27.03 16.20 -8.31
N LYS A 412 28.38 16.20 -8.43
CA LYS A 412 29.17 17.39 -8.81
C LYS A 412 28.76 17.96 -10.18
N ILE A 413 28.52 17.09 -11.18
CA ILE A 413 28.08 17.52 -12.51
C ILE A 413 26.68 18.15 -12.41
N VAL A 414 25.76 17.52 -11.66
CA VAL A 414 24.42 18.06 -11.48
C VAL A 414 24.44 19.37 -10.71
N PHE A 415 25.28 19.49 -9.67
CA PHE A 415 25.43 20.73 -8.93
C PHE A 415 25.92 21.88 -9.83
N ALA A 416 26.89 21.60 -10.72
CA ALA A 416 27.33 22.58 -11.68
C ALA A 416 26.23 23.09 -12.63
N MET A 417 25.19 22.29 -12.91
CA MET A 417 24.04 22.70 -13.73
C MET A 417 23.07 23.63 -12.99
N VAL A 418 23.05 23.62 -11.65
CA VAL A 418 22.02 24.31 -10.85
C VAL A 418 22.56 25.41 -9.94
N LYS A 419 23.86 25.44 -9.67
CA LYS A 419 24.48 26.36 -8.68
C LYS A 419 24.23 27.86 -8.96
N ASP A 420 24.10 28.21 -10.22
CA ASP A 420 23.94 29.62 -10.64
C ASP A 420 22.46 30.01 -10.84
N LEU A 421 21.53 29.12 -10.52
CA LEU A 421 20.10 29.39 -10.64
C LEU A 421 19.60 30.22 -9.46
N ASN A 422 19.28 31.48 -9.69
CA ASN A 422 18.64 32.35 -8.72
C ASN A 422 17.13 32.28 -8.88
N VAL A 423 16.43 31.88 -7.80
CA VAL A 423 14.98 31.79 -7.76
C VAL A 423 14.44 32.58 -6.58
N VAL A 424 13.45 33.40 -6.81
CA VAL A 424 12.70 34.10 -5.77
C VAL A 424 11.47 33.27 -5.41
N PHE A 425 11.39 32.79 -4.15
CA PHE A 425 10.25 32.06 -3.65
C PHE A 425 9.06 32.96 -3.36
N GLY A 426 7.86 32.40 -3.43
CA GLY A 426 6.63 33.11 -3.17
C GLY A 426 5.98 33.65 -4.43
N LYS A 427 5.03 34.62 -4.22
CA LYS A 427 4.25 35.27 -5.29
C LYS A 427 4.62 36.73 -5.47
N GLY A 428 5.80 37.16 -4.98
CA GLY A 428 6.25 38.54 -5.09
C GLY A 428 6.78 38.88 -6.48
N PRO A 429 7.08 40.17 -6.71
CA PRO A 429 7.74 40.61 -7.93
C PRO A 429 9.10 39.87 -8.08
N GLY A 430 9.37 39.35 -9.26
CA GLY A 430 10.58 38.57 -9.55
C GLY A 430 10.44 37.04 -9.43
N SER A 431 9.31 36.52 -8.94
CA SER A 431 9.00 35.07 -8.93
C SER A 431 8.48 34.59 -10.29
N GLN A 432 9.22 34.84 -11.36
CA GLN A 432 8.87 34.43 -12.71
C GLN A 432 9.34 33.00 -12.98
N PRO A 433 8.59 32.19 -13.78
CA PRO A 433 9.09 30.91 -14.27
C PRO A 433 10.37 31.12 -15.08
N ILE A 434 11.35 30.22 -14.91
CA ILE A 434 12.55 30.21 -15.75
C ILE A 434 12.13 29.68 -17.13
N GLU A 435 12.21 30.53 -18.15
CA GLU A 435 12.00 30.15 -19.56
C GLU A 435 13.33 29.74 -20.19
N SER A 436 13.33 28.74 -21.05
CA SER A 436 14.51 28.39 -21.85
C SER A 436 14.56 29.20 -23.13
N GLU A 437 15.77 29.42 -23.66
CA GLU A 437 15.99 30.15 -24.93
C GLU A 437 15.24 29.54 -26.13
N ASP A 438 14.87 28.23 -26.03
CA ASP A 438 14.18 27.49 -27.10
C ASP A 438 12.66 27.53 -27.00
N GLY A 439 12.07 28.32 -26.10
CA GLY A 439 10.60 28.38 -25.87
C GLY A 439 9.99 27.13 -25.24
N HIS A 440 10.79 26.18 -24.77
CA HIS A 440 10.37 25.01 -24.03
C HIS A 440 10.54 25.22 -22.53
N ALA A 441 9.77 24.53 -21.70
CA ALA A 441 9.96 24.59 -20.25
C ALA A 441 11.39 24.17 -19.86
N ALA A 442 12.06 25.02 -19.09
CA ALA A 442 13.42 24.75 -18.61
C ALA A 442 13.51 23.45 -17.83
N MET A 443 14.60 22.70 -18.03
CA MET A 443 14.84 21.45 -17.28
C MET A 443 14.87 21.68 -15.78
N TRP A 444 15.44 22.79 -15.32
CA TRP A 444 15.58 23.15 -13.92
C TRP A 444 14.73 24.36 -13.53
N LYS A 445 13.97 24.23 -12.45
CA LYS A 445 13.08 25.27 -11.92
C LYS A 445 13.72 26.06 -10.78
N LYS A 446 14.67 25.46 -10.07
CA LYS A 446 15.34 26.03 -8.90
C LYS A 446 16.61 25.27 -8.54
N ASN A 447 17.45 25.90 -7.74
CA ASN A 447 18.47 25.25 -6.94
C ASN A 447 17.83 24.77 -5.63
N SER A 448 17.79 23.45 -5.42
CA SER A 448 17.13 22.84 -4.24
C SER A 448 17.93 23.14 -2.96
N ILE A 449 17.23 23.35 -1.85
CA ILE A 449 17.84 23.52 -0.51
C ILE A 449 18.79 22.39 -0.11
N PHE A 450 18.58 21.17 -0.63
CA PHE A 450 19.46 20.04 -0.34
C PHE A 450 20.90 20.24 -0.84
N TRP A 451 21.13 21.12 -1.81
CA TRP A 451 22.49 21.43 -2.26
C TRP A 451 23.32 22.23 -1.23
N GLU A 452 22.69 22.75 -0.18
CA GLU A 452 23.37 23.35 0.96
C GLU A 452 23.97 22.30 1.92
N LEU A 453 23.57 21.02 1.78
CA LEU A 453 24.13 19.91 2.57
C LEU A 453 25.54 19.58 2.02
N PRO A 454 26.61 19.66 2.82
CA PRO A 454 27.99 19.56 2.34
C PRO A 454 28.34 18.23 1.65
N TYR A 455 27.55 17.20 1.87
CA TYR A 455 27.77 15.86 1.32
C TYR A 455 26.86 15.52 0.12
N TRP A 456 25.89 16.37 -0.22
CA TRP A 456 24.86 16.06 -1.22
C TRP A 456 25.44 15.89 -2.65
N GLU A 457 26.48 16.65 -2.98
CA GLU A 457 27.17 16.55 -4.28
C GLU A 457 27.98 15.25 -4.46
N PHE A 458 28.24 14.51 -3.36
CA PHE A 458 28.97 13.25 -3.39
C PHE A 458 28.06 12.03 -3.48
N LEU A 459 26.74 12.20 -3.40
CA LEU A 459 25.79 11.10 -3.52
C LEU A 459 25.58 10.75 -5.00
N ASP A 460 25.66 9.46 -5.31
CA ASP A 460 25.38 8.94 -6.66
C ASP A 460 23.88 8.95 -6.98
N VAL A 461 23.05 8.61 -6.02
CA VAL A 461 21.58 8.71 -6.09
C VAL A 461 21.10 9.63 -4.98
N ARG A 462 20.52 10.77 -5.34
CA ARG A 462 20.00 11.79 -4.40
C ARG A 462 18.49 11.67 -4.20
N HIS A 463 17.80 11.24 -5.23
CA HIS A 463 16.34 11.08 -5.26
C HIS A 463 16.04 9.69 -5.84
N ALA A 464 15.56 8.78 -5.01
CA ALA A 464 15.23 7.43 -5.41
C ALA A 464 13.90 7.38 -6.17
N ILE A 465 13.79 6.44 -7.10
CA ILE A 465 12.56 6.15 -7.82
C ILE A 465 11.52 5.59 -6.83
N ASP A 466 10.36 6.22 -6.77
CA ASP A 466 9.22 5.68 -6.03
C ASP A 466 8.60 4.50 -6.78
N VAL A 467 9.02 3.30 -6.41
CA VAL A 467 8.59 2.05 -7.06
C VAL A 467 7.11 1.76 -6.81
N MET A 468 6.51 2.26 -5.73
CA MET A 468 5.08 2.09 -5.46
C MET A 468 4.22 2.83 -6.50
N HIS A 469 4.48 4.12 -6.72
CA HIS A 469 3.77 4.91 -7.73
C HIS A 469 4.14 4.49 -9.15
N LEU A 470 5.41 4.10 -9.39
CA LEU A 470 5.82 3.52 -10.67
C LEU A 470 5.01 2.27 -10.98
N THR A 471 4.88 1.33 -10.05
CA THR A 471 4.10 0.09 -10.22
C THR A 471 2.62 0.39 -10.49
N LYS A 472 2.03 1.33 -9.72
CA LYS A 472 0.65 1.78 -9.93
C LYS A 472 0.45 2.32 -11.36
N ASN A 473 1.26 3.29 -11.77
CA ASN A 473 1.11 3.95 -13.07
C ASN A 473 1.37 2.99 -14.24
N LEU A 474 2.34 2.10 -14.11
CA LEU A 474 2.65 1.06 -15.10
C LEU A 474 1.48 0.08 -15.23
N CYS A 475 0.92 -0.40 -14.13
CA CYS A 475 -0.23 -1.29 -14.11
C CYS A 475 -1.48 -0.63 -14.72
N VAL A 476 -1.79 0.61 -14.32
CA VAL A 476 -2.90 1.41 -14.89
C VAL A 476 -2.73 1.59 -16.40
N ASN A 477 -1.50 1.84 -16.84
CA ASN A 477 -1.21 1.99 -18.27
C ASN A 477 -1.47 0.69 -19.02
N LEU A 478 -0.93 -0.43 -18.52
CA LEU A 478 -1.07 -1.75 -19.12
C LEU A 478 -2.54 -2.19 -19.17
N LEU A 479 -3.26 -2.13 -18.04
CA LEU A 479 -4.68 -2.51 -17.97
C LEU A 479 -5.57 -1.60 -18.83
N GLY A 480 -5.18 -0.33 -19.00
CA GLY A 480 -5.86 0.61 -19.91
C GLY A 480 -5.71 0.22 -21.37
N PHE A 481 -4.52 -0.24 -21.81
CA PHE A 481 -4.30 -0.75 -23.16
C PHE A 481 -5.00 -2.08 -23.40
N LEU A 482 -5.05 -2.96 -22.41
CA LEU A 482 -5.84 -4.19 -22.46
C LEU A 482 -7.37 -3.92 -22.44
N GLY A 483 -7.80 -2.69 -22.20
CA GLY A 483 -9.21 -2.29 -22.20
C GLY A 483 -10.02 -2.83 -21.02
N VAL A 484 -9.35 -3.13 -19.89
CA VAL A 484 -9.95 -3.71 -18.67
C VAL A 484 -9.92 -2.76 -17.46
N TYR A 485 -9.43 -1.52 -17.64
CA TYR A 485 -9.43 -0.49 -16.60
C TYR A 485 -9.72 0.89 -17.20
N GLY A 486 -10.66 1.64 -16.62
CA GLY A 486 -11.04 2.98 -17.05
C GLY A 486 -11.47 3.05 -18.52
N LYS A 487 -11.10 4.13 -19.19
CA LYS A 487 -11.22 4.27 -20.66
C LYS A 487 -10.05 3.58 -21.36
N SER A 488 -10.28 2.99 -22.53
CA SER A 488 -9.18 2.40 -23.31
C SER A 488 -8.14 3.47 -23.65
N LYS A 489 -6.86 3.13 -23.45
CA LYS A 489 -5.71 3.96 -23.84
C LYS A 489 -5.28 3.75 -25.30
N ASP A 490 -5.82 2.73 -25.97
CA ASP A 490 -5.71 2.55 -27.41
C ASP A 490 -6.82 3.36 -28.08
N THR A 491 -6.52 4.62 -28.34
CA THR A 491 -7.49 5.63 -28.81
C THR A 491 -7.30 5.96 -30.29
N LEU A 492 -8.27 6.66 -30.88
CA LEU A 492 -8.17 7.16 -32.25
C LEU A 492 -6.93 8.06 -32.43
N GLU A 493 -6.64 8.91 -31.44
CA GLU A 493 -5.48 9.79 -31.43
C GLU A 493 -4.18 8.99 -31.46
N ALA A 494 -4.06 7.94 -30.61
CA ALA A 494 -2.89 7.06 -30.58
C ALA A 494 -2.67 6.35 -31.94
N ARG A 495 -3.77 5.93 -32.60
CA ARG A 495 -3.72 5.30 -33.92
C ARG A 495 -3.44 6.31 -35.04
N ASN A 496 -3.87 7.56 -34.91
CA ASN A 496 -3.51 8.64 -35.82
C ASN A 496 -2.03 9.03 -35.70
N ASP A 497 -1.43 8.95 -34.50
CA ASP A 497 0.01 9.13 -34.34
C ASP A 497 0.79 8.03 -35.05
N LEU A 498 0.38 6.74 -34.97
CA LEU A 498 0.96 5.65 -35.75
C LEU A 498 0.89 5.91 -37.25
N LYS A 499 -0.26 6.40 -37.75
CA LYS A 499 -0.45 6.77 -39.15
C LYS A 499 0.46 7.91 -39.55
N HIS A 500 0.61 8.93 -38.69
CA HIS A 500 1.50 10.06 -38.92
C HIS A 500 2.98 9.68 -38.98
N MET A 501 3.35 8.65 -38.18
CA MET A 501 4.70 8.10 -38.15
C MET A 501 4.95 7.05 -39.27
N GLU A 502 3.96 6.76 -40.11
CA GLU A 502 4.00 5.72 -41.14
C GLU A 502 4.36 4.32 -40.61
N GLN A 503 4.00 4.05 -39.35
CA GLN A 503 4.27 2.80 -38.68
C GLN A 503 3.01 1.95 -38.57
N ARG A 504 3.18 0.61 -38.61
CA ARG A 504 2.14 -0.39 -38.31
C ARG A 504 0.84 -0.14 -39.07
N GLY A 505 0.92 -0.18 -40.40
CA GLY A 505 -0.18 0.14 -41.30
C GLY A 505 -1.49 -0.62 -41.05
N ASP A 506 -1.40 -1.88 -40.56
CA ASP A 506 -2.52 -2.73 -40.17
C ASP A 506 -3.31 -2.22 -38.95
N LEU A 507 -2.74 -1.27 -38.20
CA LEU A 507 -3.39 -0.61 -37.07
C LEU A 507 -3.92 0.79 -37.42
N HIS A 508 -3.77 1.27 -38.64
CA HIS A 508 -4.25 2.59 -39.01
C HIS A 508 -5.78 2.65 -38.93
N PRO A 509 -6.36 3.79 -38.48
CA PRO A 509 -7.81 3.95 -38.41
C PRO A 509 -8.46 3.90 -39.78
N GLU A 510 -9.44 3.03 -39.97
CA GLU A 510 -10.21 2.91 -41.19
C GLU A 510 -11.44 3.86 -41.13
N PRO A 511 -11.60 4.77 -42.06
CA PRO A 511 -12.79 5.63 -42.09
C PRO A 511 -14.05 4.82 -42.35
N LYS A 512 -15.13 5.11 -41.58
CA LYS A 512 -16.46 4.56 -41.77
C LYS A 512 -17.48 5.69 -41.92
N ASP A 513 -18.69 5.33 -42.34
CA ASP A 513 -19.79 6.27 -42.54
C ASP A 513 -20.04 7.15 -41.29
N LYS A 514 -20.60 8.34 -41.52
CA LYS A 514 -21.00 9.31 -40.46
C LYS A 514 -19.84 9.82 -39.58
N GLY A 515 -18.62 9.92 -40.14
CA GLY A 515 -17.45 10.42 -39.40
C GLY A 515 -16.95 9.50 -38.27
N CYS A 516 -17.31 8.24 -38.34
CA CYS A 516 -16.77 7.20 -37.45
C CYS A 516 -15.47 6.62 -38.04
N HIS A 517 -14.64 6.02 -37.16
CA HIS A 517 -13.45 5.29 -37.56
C HIS A 517 -13.49 3.91 -36.89
N TYR A 518 -13.08 2.90 -37.66
CA TYR A 518 -12.87 1.57 -37.11
C TYR A 518 -11.41 1.41 -36.75
N LEU A 519 -11.18 0.93 -35.54
CA LEU A 519 -9.88 0.56 -35.02
C LEU A 519 -9.81 -0.97 -35.00
N SER A 520 -8.95 -1.55 -35.84
CA SER A 520 -8.67 -2.97 -35.86
C SER A 520 -8.12 -3.46 -34.51
N PRO A 521 -8.45 -4.68 -34.06
CA PRO A 521 -7.95 -5.19 -32.79
C PRO A 521 -6.41 -5.34 -32.87
N ALA A 522 -5.68 -4.66 -31.97
CA ALA A 522 -4.25 -4.80 -31.84
C ALA A 522 -3.89 -6.14 -31.18
N SER A 523 -2.63 -6.57 -31.30
CA SER A 523 -2.12 -7.80 -30.69
C SER A 523 -2.41 -7.89 -29.17
N TYR A 524 -2.50 -6.77 -28.48
CA TYR A 524 -2.85 -6.66 -27.06
C TYR A 524 -4.35 -6.46 -26.78
N THR A 525 -5.21 -6.37 -27.79
CA THR A 525 -6.66 -6.18 -27.60
C THR A 525 -7.30 -7.51 -27.18
N LEU A 526 -7.94 -7.54 -26.02
CA LEU A 526 -8.69 -8.69 -25.55
C LEU A 526 -10.04 -8.79 -26.24
N SER A 527 -10.38 -9.97 -26.75
CA SER A 527 -11.73 -10.28 -27.23
C SER A 527 -12.72 -10.31 -26.07
N LYS A 528 -14.02 -10.29 -26.36
CA LYS A 528 -15.08 -10.42 -25.34
C LYS A 528 -14.97 -11.75 -24.58
N ALA A 529 -14.69 -12.85 -25.28
CA ALA A 529 -14.52 -14.16 -24.68
C ALA A 529 -13.30 -14.22 -23.76
N GLU A 530 -12.17 -13.61 -24.15
CA GLU A 530 -10.97 -13.52 -23.31
C GLU A 530 -11.23 -12.66 -22.05
N LYS A 531 -11.94 -11.55 -22.18
CA LYS A 531 -12.36 -10.74 -21.02
C LYS A 531 -13.27 -11.53 -20.07
N GLU A 532 -14.21 -12.27 -20.61
CA GLU A 532 -15.09 -13.13 -19.80
C GLU A 532 -14.26 -14.17 -19.04
N SER A 533 -13.34 -14.87 -19.71
CA SER A 533 -12.45 -15.86 -19.09
C SER A 533 -11.57 -15.23 -17.99
N MET A 534 -10.98 -14.05 -18.26
CA MET A 534 -10.15 -13.33 -17.30
C MET A 534 -10.93 -12.94 -16.04
N PHE A 535 -12.14 -12.41 -16.18
CA PHE A 535 -12.95 -11.98 -15.04
C PHE A 535 -13.60 -13.17 -14.31
N GLU A 536 -13.92 -14.26 -14.98
CA GLU A 536 -14.34 -15.52 -14.36
C GLU A 536 -13.23 -16.10 -13.45
N CYS A 537 -11.98 -16.08 -13.93
CA CYS A 537 -10.83 -16.42 -13.10
C CYS A 537 -10.75 -15.56 -11.85
N LEU A 538 -10.81 -14.23 -12.01
CA LEU A 538 -10.73 -13.26 -10.89
C LEU A 538 -11.88 -13.44 -9.88
N GLU A 539 -13.11 -13.68 -10.34
CA GLU A 539 -14.28 -13.93 -9.48
C GLU A 539 -14.14 -15.21 -8.66
N SER A 540 -13.41 -16.19 -9.18
CA SER A 540 -13.16 -17.46 -8.49
C SER A 540 -12.14 -17.35 -7.37
N ILE A 541 -11.30 -16.30 -7.36
CA ILE A 541 -10.20 -16.16 -6.40
C ILE A 541 -10.75 -15.80 -5.01
N LYS A 542 -10.45 -16.64 -4.02
CA LYS A 542 -10.57 -16.35 -2.60
C LYS A 542 -9.15 -16.24 -2.03
N VAL A 543 -8.73 -15.04 -1.65
CA VAL A 543 -7.39 -14.82 -1.11
C VAL A 543 -7.31 -15.18 0.37
N PRO A 544 -6.15 -15.62 0.88
CA PRO A 544 -5.91 -15.79 2.32
C PRO A 544 -6.10 -14.49 3.10
N SER A 545 -6.38 -14.61 4.39
CA SER A 545 -6.45 -13.45 5.29
C SER A 545 -5.16 -12.64 5.21
N ARG A 546 -5.30 -11.32 5.05
CA ARG A 546 -4.16 -10.38 4.95
C ARG A 546 -3.35 -10.44 3.64
N TYR A 547 -3.71 -11.29 2.68
CA TYR A 547 -3.01 -11.38 1.40
C TYR A 547 -3.22 -10.12 0.54
N SER A 548 -4.45 -9.68 0.36
CA SER A 548 -4.86 -8.51 -0.44
C SER A 548 -6.27 -8.08 -0.04
N THR A 549 -6.74 -7.01 -0.65
CA THR A 549 -8.16 -6.67 -0.62
C THR A 549 -9.00 -7.80 -1.25
N ASN A 550 -10.23 -7.95 -0.83
CA ASN A 550 -11.17 -8.89 -1.47
C ASN A 550 -11.24 -8.61 -2.98
N ILE A 551 -10.80 -9.57 -3.81
CA ILE A 551 -10.72 -9.43 -5.27
C ILE A 551 -12.08 -9.06 -5.87
N LYS A 552 -13.17 -9.60 -5.34
CA LYS A 552 -14.54 -9.29 -5.81
C LYS A 552 -14.90 -7.80 -5.68
N ARG A 553 -14.26 -7.08 -4.75
CA ARG A 553 -14.50 -5.65 -4.54
C ARG A 553 -13.82 -4.77 -5.59
N ILE A 554 -12.76 -5.25 -6.19
CA ILE A 554 -11.97 -4.51 -7.17
C ILE A 554 -12.34 -4.80 -8.62
N ILE A 555 -13.43 -5.54 -8.85
CA ILE A 555 -13.94 -5.86 -10.18
C ILE A 555 -15.39 -5.44 -10.36
N SER A 556 -15.72 -4.93 -11.55
CA SER A 556 -17.09 -4.70 -12.02
C SER A 556 -17.51 -5.85 -12.94
N THR A 557 -18.36 -6.73 -12.45
CA THR A 557 -18.85 -7.91 -13.20
C THR A 557 -19.64 -7.53 -14.45
N LYS A 558 -20.43 -6.44 -14.38
CA LYS A 558 -21.22 -5.94 -15.52
C LYS A 558 -20.35 -5.39 -16.65
N GLU A 559 -19.34 -4.61 -16.29
CA GLU A 559 -18.50 -3.92 -17.28
C GLU A 559 -17.28 -4.75 -17.68
N LYS A 560 -17.00 -5.85 -16.97
CA LYS A 560 -15.77 -6.64 -17.12
C LYS A 560 -14.54 -5.75 -17.07
N LYS A 561 -14.44 -4.97 -15.97
CA LYS A 561 -13.36 -4.02 -15.71
C LYS A 561 -12.94 -4.06 -14.25
N PHE A 562 -11.69 -3.70 -14.01
CA PHE A 562 -11.21 -3.39 -12.67
C PHE A 562 -11.78 -2.05 -12.20
N ALA A 563 -12.10 -1.95 -10.92
CA ALA A 563 -12.60 -0.74 -10.28
C ALA A 563 -12.05 -0.62 -8.85
N ASN A 564 -11.92 0.62 -8.35
CA ASN A 564 -11.53 0.90 -6.96
C ASN A 564 -10.22 0.25 -6.49
N LEU A 565 -9.24 0.09 -7.39
CA LEU A 565 -7.92 -0.44 -7.07
C LEU A 565 -7.16 0.53 -6.14
N LYS A 566 -6.50 -0.02 -5.11
CA LYS A 566 -5.57 0.70 -4.23
C LYS A 566 -4.12 0.40 -4.62
N SER A 567 -3.15 1.20 -4.16
CA SER A 567 -1.72 1.01 -4.47
C SER A 567 -1.24 -0.42 -4.21
N HIS A 568 -1.70 -1.05 -3.12
CA HIS A 568 -1.39 -2.43 -2.82
C HIS A 568 -1.98 -3.44 -3.83
N ASP A 569 -3.20 -3.21 -4.34
CA ASP A 569 -3.83 -4.11 -5.31
C ASP A 569 -3.07 -4.10 -6.64
N TYR A 570 -2.56 -2.94 -7.09
CA TYR A 570 -1.68 -2.86 -8.26
C TYR A 570 -0.39 -3.65 -8.07
N HIS A 571 0.19 -3.60 -6.86
CA HIS A 571 1.37 -4.37 -6.52
C HIS A 571 1.10 -5.87 -6.61
N VAL A 572 0.01 -6.36 -6.02
CA VAL A 572 -0.37 -7.80 -6.07
C VAL A 572 -0.68 -8.23 -7.50
N LEU A 573 -1.38 -7.40 -8.28
CA LEU A 573 -1.62 -7.69 -9.70
C LEU A 573 -0.31 -7.83 -10.47
N MET A 574 0.59 -6.86 -10.36
CA MET A 574 1.84 -6.84 -11.12
C MET A 574 2.85 -7.90 -10.68
N THR A 575 2.85 -8.29 -9.41
CA THR A 575 3.87 -9.22 -8.90
C THR A 575 3.40 -10.68 -8.86
N GLN A 576 2.08 -10.95 -8.94
CA GLN A 576 1.55 -12.29 -8.76
C GLN A 576 0.38 -12.67 -9.68
N LEU A 577 -0.70 -11.86 -9.70
CA LEU A 577 -1.97 -12.30 -10.29
C LEU A 577 -2.02 -12.14 -11.81
N LEU A 578 -1.47 -11.05 -12.36
CA LEU A 578 -1.62 -10.75 -13.79
C LEU A 578 -1.13 -11.89 -14.70
N PRO A 579 0.05 -12.50 -14.48
CA PRO A 579 0.48 -13.63 -15.30
C PRO A 579 -0.47 -14.84 -15.27
N VAL A 580 -1.14 -15.05 -14.13
CA VAL A 580 -2.09 -16.16 -13.96
C VAL A 580 -3.40 -15.88 -14.69
N ILE A 581 -3.95 -14.67 -14.53
CA ILE A 581 -5.26 -14.32 -15.11
C ILE A 581 -5.22 -14.10 -16.63
N ILE A 582 -4.04 -13.84 -17.22
CA ILE A 582 -3.88 -13.75 -18.67
C ILE A 582 -3.47 -15.09 -19.29
N ARG A 583 -3.39 -16.15 -18.52
CA ARG A 583 -3.00 -17.48 -18.97
C ARG A 583 -4.04 -18.05 -19.94
N GLY A 584 -3.55 -18.49 -21.11
CA GLY A 584 -4.42 -19.02 -22.16
C GLY A 584 -5.20 -17.97 -22.96
N ILE A 585 -5.00 -16.69 -22.69
CA ILE A 585 -5.54 -15.58 -23.47
C ILE A 585 -4.38 -14.70 -23.98
N LEU A 586 -4.64 -13.88 -24.97
CA LEU A 586 -3.65 -13.10 -25.71
C LEU A 586 -2.65 -13.96 -26.54
N PRO A 587 -2.08 -13.42 -27.61
CA PRO A 587 -0.98 -14.04 -28.34
C PRO A 587 0.23 -14.28 -27.43
N ASP A 588 0.98 -15.36 -27.72
CA ASP A 588 2.09 -15.81 -26.86
C ASP A 588 3.16 -14.75 -26.64
N ASN A 589 3.54 -14.03 -27.69
CA ASN A 589 4.53 -12.95 -27.59
C ASN A 589 4.09 -11.83 -26.62
N VAL A 590 2.81 -11.45 -26.65
CA VAL A 590 2.24 -10.42 -25.75
C VAL A 590 2.19 -10.94 -24.32
N ARG A 591 1.67 -12.17 -24.13
CA ARG A 591 1.55 -12.82 -22.82
C ARG A 591 2.92 -13.00 -22.15
N VAL A 592 3.91 -13.52 -22.90
CA VAL A 592 5.27 -13.72 -22.42
C VAL A 592 5.91 -12.38 -22.00
N THR A 593 5.74 -11.33 -22.81
CA THR A 593 6.31 -10.01 -22.51
C THR A 593 5.69 -9.41 -21.23
N ILE A 594 4.38 -9.51 -21.04
CA ILE A 594 3.71 -9.05 -19.80
C ILE A 594 4.18 -9.88 -18.60
N THR A 595 4.31 -11.21 -18.77
CA THR A 595 4.76 -12.09 -17.69
C THR A 595 6.21 -11.79 -17.29
N LYS A 596 7.09 -11.46 -18.24
CA LYS A 596 8.47 -11.01 -17.94
C LYS A 596 8.49 -9.73 -17.10
N LEU A 597 7.69 -8.74 -17.48
CA LEU A 597 7.57 -7.51 -16.68
C LEU A 597 7.12 -7.83 -15.25
N CYS A 598 6.13 -8.68 -15.10
CA CYS A 598 5.62 -9.10 -13.79
C CYS A 598 6.68 -9.89 -12.98
N ALA A 599 7.46 -10.76 -13.63
CA ALA A 599 8.58 -11.45 -12.99
C ALA A 599 9.65 -10.46 -12.50
N PHE A 600 10.01 -9.48 -13.33
CA PHE A 600 10.92 -8.40 -12.94
C PHE A 600 10.38 -7.64 -11.72
N MET A 601 9.12 -7.19 -11.75
CA MET A 601 8.50 -6.47 -10.64
C MET A 601 8.46 -7.30 -9.34
N ASN A 602 8.28 -8.61 -9.46
CA ASN A 602 8.34 -9.53 -8.32
C ASN A 602 9.75 -9.59 -7.73
N VAL A 603 10.79 -9.81 -8.58
CA VAL A 603 12.19 -9.92 -8.13
C VAL A 603 12.65 -8.66 -7.42
N ILE A 604 12.41 -7.46 -7.98
CA ILE A 604 12.84 -6.20 -7.34
C ILE A 604 12.12 -5.90 -6.03
N SER A 605 10.96 -6.51 -5.81
CA SER A 605 10.17 -6.36 -4.58
C SER A 605 10.65 -7.27 -3.43
N GLN A 606 11.66 -8.12 -3.67
CA GLN A 606 12.21 -9.00 -2.64
C GLN A 606 13.03 -8.23 -1.61
N LYS A 607 13.06 -8.74 -0.36
CA LYS A 607 13.91 -8.18 0.71
C LYS A 607 15.38 -8.43 0.50
N VAL A 608 15.69 -9.56 -0.11
CA VAL A 608 17.05 -10.01 -0.40
C VAL A 608 17.17 -10.14 -1.91
N ILE A 609 18.12 -9.44 -2.48
CA ILE A 609 18.46 -9.48 -3.90
C ILE A 609 19.92 -9.90 -4.00
N ASP A 610 20.19 -10.90 -4.81
CA ASP A 610 21.52 -11.37 -5.09
C ASP A 610 22.25 -10.36 -6.01
N PRO A 611 23.34 -9.75 -5.54
CA PRO A 611 24.10 -8.78 -6.34
C PRO A 611 24.62 -9.34 -7.66
N ASP A 612 25.00 -10.62 -7.71
CA ASP A 612 25.55 -11.27 -8.90
C ASP A 612 24.51 -11.44 -10.02
N ARG A 613 23.22 -11.35 -9.68
CA ARG A 613 22.10 -11.41 -10.63
C ARG A 613 21.67 -10.05 -11.17
N LEU A 614 22.20 -8.93 -10.66
CA LEU A 614 21.74 -7.59 -11.07
C LEU A 614 22.01 -7.31 -12.56
N GLU A 615 23.14 -7.75 -13.11
CA GLU A 615 23.45 -7.55 -14.53
C GLU A 615 22.45 -8.31 -15.42
N ALA A 616 22.16 -9.57 -15.10
CA ALA A 616 21.16 -10.35 -15.80
C ALA A 616 19.77 -9.71 -15.71
N LEU A 617 19.38 -9.23 -14.52
CA LEU A 617 18.12 -8.56 -14.28
C LEU A 617 18.00 -7.25 -15.07
N GLN A 618 19.10 -6.48 -15.18
CA GLN A 618 19.16 -5.28 -16.02
C GLN A 618 18.92 -5.63 -17.50
N ASN A 619 19.56 -6.67 -18.00
CA ASN A 619 19.38 -7.12 -19.38
C ASN A 619 17.96 -7.61 -19.63
N ASP A 620 17.37 -8.34 -18.69
CA ASP A 620 15.99 -8.83 -18.78
C ASP A 620 14.97 -7.70 -18.90
N VAL A 621 15.08 -6.65 -18.06
CA VAL A 621 14.15 -5.53 -18.13
C VAL A 621 14.32 -4.70 -19.39
N LEU A 622 15.55 -4.53 -19.89
CA LEU A 622 15.80 -3.81 -21.13
C LEU A 622 15.24 -4.57 -22.34
N GLN A 623 15.44 -5.88 -22.42
CA GLN A 623 14.84 -6.72 -23.46
C GLN A 623 13.31 -6.69 -23.38
N CYS A 624 12.77 -6.70 -22.16
CA CYS A 624 11.33 -6.58 -21.93
C CYS A 624 10.79 -5.25 -22.48
N LEU A 625 11.43 -4.11 -22.19
CA LEU A 625 11.04 -2.78 -22.68
C LEU A 625 11.10 -2.70 -24.22
N VAL A 626 12.12 -3.24 -24.83
CA VAL A 626 12.21 -3.31 -26.30
C VAL A 626 11.09 -4.20 -26.87
N SER A 627 10.73 -5.30 -26.19
CA SER A 627 9.59 -6.13 -26.60
C SER A 627 8.27 -5.34 -26.51
N PHE A 628 8.11 -4.50 -25.47
CA PHE A 628 6.97 -3.60 -25.38
C PHE A 628 6.92 -2.59 -26.55
N GLU A 629 8.08 -2.05 -26.96
CA GLU A 629 8.15 -1.16 -28.16
C GLU A 629 7.72 -1.86 -29.44
N LEU A 630 7.92 -3.18 -29.56
CA LEU A 630 7.46 -3.98 -30.70
C LEU A 630 5.93 -4.22 -30.67
N ILE A 631 5.33 -4.29 -29.48
CA ILE A 631 3.92 -4.68 -29.27
C ILE A 631 3.02 -3.44 -29.17
N PHE A 632 3.30 -2.53 -28.24
CA PHE A 632 2.41 -1.41 -27.90
C PHE A 632 2.68 -0.16 -28.73
N SER A 633 1.65 0.64 -28.95
CA SER A 633 1.80 1.93 -29.64
C SER A 633 2.71 2.89 -28.86
N PRO A 634 3.34 3.88 -29.51
CA PRO A 634 4.19 4.89 -28.86
C PRO A 634 3.54 5.59 -27.67
N SER A 635 2.22 5.73 -27.69
CA SER A 635 1.46 6.34 -26.60
C SER A 635 1.50 5.55 -25.28
N PHE A 636 2.03 4.31 -25.25
CA PHE A 636 2.26 3.54 -24.05
C PHE A 636 3.44 4.08 -23.21
N PHE A 637 4.47 4.67 -23.85
CA PHE A 637 5.79 4.94 -23.26
C PHE A 637 5.84 6.30 -22.58
N ASN A 638 5.26 6.37 -21.39
CA ASN A 638 5.39 7.52 -20.50
C ASN A 638 6.71 7.43 -19.68
N ILE A 639 6.98 8.46 -18.88
CA ILE A 639 8.19 8.53 -18.06
C ILE A 639 8.33 7.33 -17.10
N MET A 640 7.22 6.81 -16.54
CA MET A 640 7.26 5.67 -15.61
C MET A 640 7.77 4.39 -16.28
N THR A 641 7.39 4.18 -17.55
CA THR A 641 7.93 3.05 -18.35
C THR A 641 9.43 3.22 -18.58
N HIS A 642 9.88 4.45 -18.89
CA HIS A 642 11.29 4.74 -19.10
C HIS A 642 12.14 4.54 -17.83
N LEU A 643 11.63 4.89 -16.65
CA LEU A 643 12.38 4.77 -15.39
C LEU A 643 12.79 3.33 -15.05
N LEU A 644 12.14 2.31 -15.61
CA LEU A 644 12.56 0.92 -15.47
C LEU A 644 14.00 0.67 -15.96
N CYS A 645 14.50 1.46 -16.92
CA CYS A 645 15.89 1.36 -17.41
C CYS A 645 16.93 1.64 -16.32
N HIS A 646 16.56 2.42 -15.30
CA HIS A 646 17.47 2.94 -14.27
C HIS A 646 17.37 2.20 -12.95
N LEU A 647 16.26 1.49 -12.72
CA LEU A 647 15.89 0.95 -11.42
C LEU A 647 16.88 -0.09 -10.88
N VAL A 648 17.38 -0.97 -11.74
CA VAL A 648 18.35 -2.02 -11.31
C VAL A 648 19.68 -1.39 -10.89
N LYS A 649 20.14 -0.35 -11.62
CA LYS A 649 21.35 0.39 -11.24
C LYS A 649 21.17 1.08 -9.89
N GLU A 650 19.98 1.65 -9.64
CA GLU A 650 19.65 2.30 -8.37
C GLU A 650 19.65 1.28 -7.22
N ILE A 651 19.10 0.07 -7.46
CA ILE A 651 19.17 -1.05 -6.50
C ILE A 651 20.61 -1.43 -6.18
N GLY A 652 21.51 -1.41 -7.16
CA GLY A 652 22.95 -1.66 -6.95
C GLY A 652 23.63 -0.62 -6.06
N ILE A 653 23.11 0.62 -6.01
CA ILE A 653 23.65 1.73 -5.20
C ILE A 653 22.98 1.81 -3.82
N LEU A 654 21.65 1.74 -3.76
CA LEU A 654 20.86 1.95 -2.54
C LEU A 654 20.49 0.65 -1.80
N GLY A 655 20.72 -0.51 -2.41
CA GLY A 655 20.24 -1.79 -1.93
C GLY A 655 18.81 -2.12 -2.37
N PRO A 656 18.20 -3.19 -1.82
CA PRO A 656 16.85 -3.63 -2.19
C PRO A 656 15.80 -2.52 -2.03
N VAL A 657 14.87 -2.43 -2.99
CA VAL A 657 13.75 -1.47 -2.96
C VAL A 657 12.96 -1.55 -1.64
N TYR A 658 12.94 -2.72 -1.01
CA TYR A 658 12.33 -2.92 0.30
C TYR A 658 12.79 -1.90 1.35
N LEU A 659 14.07 -1.47 1.32
CA LEU A 659 14.66 -0.54 2.29
C LEU A 659 14.27 0.92 2.03
N HIS A 660 13.86 1.26 0.81
CA HIS A 660 13.50 2.61 0.39
C HIS A 660 12.15 2.65 -0.35
N ASN A 661 11.12 1.98 0.20
CA ASN A 661 9.78 1.91 -0.36
C ASN A 661 8.82 2.90 0.33
N MET A 662 7.87 3.47 -0.42
CA MET A 662 6.86 4.40 0.10
C MET A 662 5.70 3.73 0.84
N PHE A 663 5.45 2.42 0.64
CA PHE A 663 4.35 1.70 1.30
C PHE A 663 4.32 1.86 2.83
N PRO A 664 5.45 1.77 3.57
CA PRO A 664 5.46 1.99 5.01
C PRO A 664 4.98 3.37 5.40
N PHE A 665 5.48 4.38 4.69
CA PHE A 665 5.18 5.79 4.99
C PHE A 665 3.72 6.13 4.68
N GLU A 666 3.17 5.66 3.56
CA GLU A 666 1.74 5.84 3.24
C GLU A 666 0.83 5.14 4.24
N ARG A 667 1.20 3.92 4.63
CA ARG A 667 0.47 3.16 5.65
C ARG A 667 0.51 3.88 6.99
N TYR A 668 1.69 4.35 7.39
CA TYR A 668 1.89 5.15 8.58
C TYR A 668 1.04 6.44 8.55
N MET A 669 1.08 7.18 7.45
CA MET A 669 0.24 8.37 7.25
C MET A 669 -1.26 8.05 7.28
N GLY A 670 -1.66 6.83 6.94
CA GLY A 670 -3.03 6.33 7.08
C GLY A 670 -3.48 6.20 8.54
N ILE A 671 -2.57 5.96 9.48
CA ILE A 671 -2.87 5.83 10.92
C ILE A 671 -3.20 7.19 11.54
N PRO A 672 -2.34 8.23 11.46
CA PRO A 672 -2.69 9.57 11.90
C PRO A 672 -3.99 10.10 11.29
N LYS A 673 -4.25 9.80 10.00
CA LYS A 673 -5.52 10.16 9.34
C LYS A 673 -6.74 9.56 10.03
N LYS A 674 -6.68 8.32 10.53
CA LYS A 674 -7.76 7.68 11.30
C LYS A 674 -7.98 8.35 12.66
N TYR A 675 -6.95 8.93 13.25
CA TYR A 675 -7.04 9.64 14.54
C TYR A 675 -7.52 11.07 14.40
N ILE A 676 -7.37 11.69 13.22
CA ILE A 676 -7.80 13.07 12.97
C ILE A 676 -9.33 13.12 12.84
N ARG A 677 -10.01 13.36 13.96
CA ARG A 677 -11.46 13.63 13.99
C ARG A 677 -11.78 15.11 13.82
N ASN A 678 -10.88 15.99 14.23
CA ASN A 678 -10.98 17.44 14.06
C ASN A 678 -9.89 17.92 13.10
N ARG A 679 -10.28 18.25 11.88
CA ARG A 679 -9.38 18.75 10.82
C ARG A 679 -8.73 20.10 11.14
N ALA A 680 -9.30 20.85 12.09
CA ALA A 680 -8.76 22.14 12.50
C ALA A 680 -7.62 22.03 13.55
N ARG A 681 -7.49 20.85 14.22
CA ARG A 681 -6.43 20.57 15.20
C ARG A 681 -6.00 19.09 15.10
N PRO A 682 -5.28 18.70 14.04
CA PRO A 682 -4.89 17.31 13.82
C PRO A 682 -3.90 16.79 14.87
N GLU A 683 -3.01 17.64 15.37
CA GLU A 683 -1.97 17.32 16.34
C GLU A 683 -2.50 16.73 17.65
N ALA A 684 -3.60 17.30 18.16
CA ALA A 684 -4.22 16.84 19.41
C ALA A 684 -4.95 15.48 19.26
N SER A 685 -5.26 15.08 18.03
CA SER A 685 -5.93 13.82 17.72
C SER A 685 -4.93 12.66 17.53
N ILE A 686 -3.72 12.97 17.10
CA ILE A 686 -2.64 11.99 16.81
C ILE A 686 -2.02 11.46 18.11
N ALA A 687 -1.87 12.31 19.13
CA ALA A 687 -1.23 11.97 20.41
C ALA A 687 -2.00 10.96 21.29
N LYS A 688 -3.17 10.46 20.87
CA LYS A 688 -4.09 9.65 21.69
C LYS A 688 -4.28 8.20 21.29
N GLY A 689 -3.54 7.66 20.33
CA GLY A 689 -3.85 6.36 19.79
C GLY A 689 -2.71 5.35 19.92
N GLU A 690 -2.68 4.55 20.98
CA GLU A 690 -2.09 3.20 20.92
C GLU A 690 -2.54 2.31 22.09
N THR A 691 -2.93 1.10 21.79
CA THR A 691 -2.52 -0.23 22.25
C THR A 691 -3.63 -1.27 22.04
N ARG A 692 -3.32 -2.43 21.42
CA ARG A 692 -4.13 -3.65 21.49
C ARG A 692 -3.28 -4.92 21.39
N GLY A 693 -3.56 -5.89 22.27
CA GLY A 693 -2.88 -7.15 22.42
C GLY A 693 -3.42 -8.32 21.58
N LYS A 694 -2.77 -9.48 21.69
CA LYS A 694 -2.95 -10.75 20.95
C LYS A 694 -4.34 -11.39 21.15
N ARG A 695 -4.85 -12.12 20.12
CA ARG A 695 -6.08 -12.89 20.18
C ARG A 695 -5.88 -14.33 19.73
N THR A 696 -6.45 -15.29 20.48
CA THR A 696 -6.72 -16.67 20.05
C THR A 696 -7.96 -16.68 19.16
N LEU A 697 -7.93 -17.53 18.09
CA LEU A 697 -8.99 -17.61 17.08
C LEU A 697 -9.79 -18.90 17.28
N GLY A 698 -11.09 -18.77 17.62
CA GLY A 698 -12.09 -19.84 17.60
C GLY A 698 -12.29 -20.60 18.92
N ARG A 699 -13.40 -21.35 19.02
CA ARG A 699 -13.73 -22.18 20.19
C ARG A 699 -12.86 -23.44 20.21
N LYS A 700 -12.31 -23.76 21.39
CA LYS A 700 -11.67 -25.06 21.68
C LYS A 700 -12.78 -26.09 21.83
N ALA A 701 -12.77 -27.14 21.03
CA ALA A 701 -13.61 -28.33 21.23
C ALA A 701 -12.73 -29.50 21.65
N ILE A 702 -13.22 -30.30 22.60
CA ILE A 702 -12.55 -31.55 23.00
C ILE A 702 -13.31 -32.69 22.32
N MET A 703 -12.57 -33.53 21.61
CA MET A 703 -13.16 -34.61 20.82
C MET A 703 -12.48 -35.94 21.15
N THR A 704 -13.25 -36.99 21.23
CA THR A 704 -12.77 -38.38 21.24
C THR A 704 -12.62 -38.84 19.79
N VAL A 705 -11.45 -39.31 19.41
CA VAL A 705 -11.09 -39.63 18.03
C VAL A 705 -10.88 -41.12 17.87
N ASP A 706 -11.07 -41.62 16.65
CA ASP A 706 -10.71 -42.97 16.26
C ASP A 706 -9.26 -43.30 16.64
N ASN A 707 -9.07 -44.44 17.28
CA ASN A 707 -7.78 -44.88 17.86
C ASN A 707 -6.67 -45.03 16.79
N ASN A 708 -7.07 -45.32 15.55
CA ASN A 708 -6.12 -45.42 14.44
C ASN A 708 -5.60 -44.07 13.99
N LEU A 709 -6.50 -43.07 13.87
CA LEU A 709 -6.10 -41.67 13.56
C LEU A 709 -5.24 -41.08 14.68
N PHE A 710 -5.60 -41.37 15.94
CA PHE A 710 -4.82 -40.90 17.09
C PHE A 710 -3.38 -41.43 17.07
N ARG A 711 -3.21 -42.74 16.76
CA ARG A 711 -1.88 -43.36 16.63
C ARG A 711 -1.05 -42.75 15.51
N LYS A 712 -1.65 -42.50 14.35
CA LYS A 712 -1.00 -41.82 13.21
C LYS A 712 -0.54 -40.40 13.60
N ALA A 713 -1.39 -39.60 14.25
CA ALA A 713 -1.04 -38.29 14.73
C ALA A 713 0.13 -38.32 15.73
N HIS A 714 0.07 -39.24 16.70
CA HIS A 714 1.16 -39.44 17.66
C HIS A 714 2.45 -39.88 16.96
N PHE A 715 2.38 -40.83 16.03
CA PHE A 715 3.55 -41.28 15.27
C PHE A 715 4.19 -40.11 14.49
N THR A 716 3.39 -39.24 13.85
CA THR A 716 3.92 -38.04 13.17
C THR A 716 4.75 -37.16 14.10
N VAL A 717 4.30 -36.93 15.33
CA VAL A 717 5.08 -36.17 16.33
C VAL A 717 6.39 -36.90 16.70
N LEU A 718 6.34 -38.21 16.90
CA LEU A 718 7.54 -39.00 17.21
C LEU A 718 8.56 -38.95 16.07
N GLN A 719 8.11 -39.11 14.82
CA GLN A 719 8.94 -39.12 13.61
C GLN A 719 9.70 -37.81 13.40
N GLN A 720 9.12 -36.69 13.79
CA GLN A 720 9.71 -35.36 13.62
C GLN A 720 10.64 -34.96 14.78
N SER A 721 10.77 -35.79 15.84
CA SER A 721 11.61 -35.49 16.98
C SER A 721 13.02 -36.06 16.78
N SER A 722 14.03 -35.21 16.80
CA SER A 722 15.44 -35.62 16.75
C SER A 722 15.83 -36.53 17.93
N LEU A 723 15.14 -36.42 19.06
CA LEU A 723 15.36 -37.28 20.23
C LEU A 723 14.87 -38.70 19.99
N VAL A 724 13.92 -38.90 19.08
CA VAL A 724 13.30 -40.21 18.78
C VAL A 724 13.95 -40.87 17.58
N ALA A 725 14.65 -40.12 16.72
CA ALA A 725 15.23 -40.59 15.47
C ALA A 725 16.09 -41.89 15.63
N PRO A 726 17.00 -42.03 16.61
CA PRO A 726 17.78 -43.24 16.77
C PRO A 726 16.90 -44.48 17.01
N TYR A 727 15.84 -44.37 17.79
CA TYR A 727 14.91 -45.44 18.12
C TYR A 727 14.02 -45.86 16.93
N ILE A 728 13.72 -44.92 16.04
CA ILE A 728 13.00 -45.22 14.77
C ILE A 728 13.83 -46.20 13.93
N GLU A 729 15.12 -45.90 13.75
CA GLU A 729 16.03 -46.74 12.96
C GLU A 729 16.17 -48.09 13.60
N GLU A 730 16.38 -48.19 14.95
CA GLU A 730 16.49 -49.42 15.69
C GLU A 730 15.23 -50.31 15.52
N HIS A 731 14.05 -49.76 15.76
CA HIS A 731 12.79 -50.50 15.62
C HIS A 731 12.56 -50.96 14.16
N LEU A 732 12.86 -50.13 13.19
CA LEU A 732 12.71 -50.47 11.78
C LEU A 732 13.60 -51.64 11.38
N ALA A 733 14.87 -51.66 11.91
CA ALA A 733 15.78 -52.76 11.74
C ALA A 733 15.26 -54.05 12.38
N LEU A 734 14.69 -53.95 13.58
CA LEU A 734 14.06 -55.08 14.29
C LEU A 734 12.85 -55.63 13.50
N VAL A 735 12.00 -54.77 12.98
CA VAL A 735 10.83 -55.18 12.22
C VAL A 735 11.27 -55.88 10.93
N ARG A 736 12.28 -55.38 10.21
CA ARG A 736 12.84 -56.03 9.01
C ARG A 736 13.44 -57.40 9.30
N ALA A 737 14.21 -57.51 10.37
CA ALA A 737 14.85 -58.75 10.78
C ALA A 737 13.82 -59.86 11.15
N ARG A 738 12.70 -59.46 11.79
CA ARG A 738 11.63 -60.39 12.23
C ARG A 738 10.68 -60.79 11.11
N ASN A 739 10.61 -60.04 9.99
CA ASN A 739 9.63 -60.22 8.95
C ASN A 739 10.28 -60.34 7.55
N ILE A 740 11.23 -61.27 7.44
CA ILE A 740 11.95 -61.57 6.20
C ILE A 740 10.94 -61.99 5.09
N GLY A 741 10.98 -61.34 3.92
CA GLY A 741 10.10 -61.64 2.76
C GLY A 741 8.80 -60.85 2.70
N LYS A 742 8.51 -59.94 3.67
CA LYS A 742 7.41 -58.98 3.52
C LYS A 742 7.86 -57.78 2.69
N SER A 743 6.90 -57.17 1.98
CA SER A 743 7.16 -55.94 1.16
C SER A 743 7.51 -54.74 2.06
N ASP A 744 8.32 -53.83 1.53
CA ASP A 744 8.69 -52.59 2.28
C ASP A 744 7.46 -51.79 2.70
N ALA A 745 6.41 -51.73 1.91
CA ALA A 745 5.15 -51.09 2.27
C ALA A 745 4.48 -51.77 3.49
N TRP A 746 4.54 -53.09 3.60
CA TRP A 746 4.04 -53.80 4.78
C TRP A 746 4.90 -53.52 6.02
N ILE A 747 6.24 -53.53 5.86
CA ILE A 747 7.19 -53.26 6.93
C ILE A 747 6.99 -51.85 7.49
N THR A 748 6.84 -50.86 6.61
CA THR A 748 6.62 -49.48 6.98
C THR A 748 5.29 -49.32 7.75
N ARG A 749 4.20 -49.92 7.27
CA ARG A 749 2.90 -49.84 7.93
C ARG A 749 2.96 -50.51 9.32
N HIS A 750 3.57 -51.69 9.41
CA HIS A 750 3.73 -52.42 10.65
C HIS A 750 4.60 -51.64 11.65
N HIS A 751 5.67 -50.99 11.16
CA HIS A 751 6.49 -50.11 11.97
C HIS A 751 5.65 -48.95 12.55
N ILE A 752 4.88 -48.23 11.70
CA ILE A 752 4.00 -47.12 12.14
C ILE A 752 3.04 -47.58 13.24
N ASP A 753 2.43 -48.73 13.06
CA ASP A 753 1.42 -49.28 13.99
C ASP A 753 2.01 -49.75 15.33
N THR A 754 3.26 -50.23 15.37
CA THR A 754 3.84 -50.85 16.55
C THR A 754 4.88 -50.00 17.29
N PHE A 755 5.48 -49.04 16.59
CA PHE A 755 6.57 -48.22 17.14
C PHE A 755 6.21 -47.44 18.41
N PRO A 756 5.07 -46.76 18.52
CA PRO A 756 4.77 -46.00 19.75
C PRO A 756 4.68 -46.89 20.99
N ALA A 757 4.10 -48.08 20.86
CA ALA A 757 4.00 -49.02 21.95
C ALA A 757 5.39 -49.63 22.33
N TRP A 758 6.18 -49.95 21.29
CA TRP A 758 7.54 -50.46 21.48
C TRP A 758 8.43 -49.40 22.13
N LEU A 759 8.40 -48.13 21.70
CA LEU A 759 9.19 -47.05 22.29
C LEU A 759 8.87 -46.86 23.76
N ARG A 760 7.58 -46.91 24.14
CA ARG A 760 7.13 -46.81 25.52
C ARG A 760 7.71 -47.95 26.36
N GLN A 761 7.66 -49.20 25.90
CA GLN A 761 8.18 -50.37 26.59
C GLN A 761 9.72 -50.36 26.68
N HIS A 762 10.38 -49.96 25.60
CA HIS A 762 11.85 -49.93 25.49
C HIS A 762 12.47 -48.90 26.44
N LEU A 763 11.79 -47.81 26.70
CA LEU A 763 12.25 -46.76 27.62
C LEU A 763 11.74 -46.88 29.05
N MET A 764 10.84 -47.84 29.36
CA MET A 764 10.36 -48.12 30.70
C MET A 764 11.48 -48.63 31.60
N GLY A 765 11.73 -47.92 32.74
CA GLY A 765 12.71 -48.34 33.75
C GLY A 765 14.11 -47.77 33.58
N ASN A 766 14.35 -46.89 32.63
CA ASN A 766 15.63 -46.22 32.45
C ASN A 766 15.62 -44.83 33.08
N GLU A 767 16.21 -44.67 34.27
CA GLU A 767 16.21 -43.43 35.05
C GLU A 767 17.08 -42.31 34.47
N THR A 768 17.87 -42.58 33.42
CA THR A 768 18.81 -41.62 32.82
C THR A 768 18.29 -40.95 31.54
N ILE A 769 17.00 -41.08 31.25
CA ILE A 769 16.41 -40.59 29.99
C ILE A 769 16.12 -39.09 30.09
N ASN A 770 16.34 -38.37 28.97
CA ASN A 770 15.88 -36.99 28.78
C ASN A 770 14.39 -36.89 29.10
N GLN A 771 14.01 -35.94 29.95
CA GLN A 771 12.63 -35.74 30.40
C GLN A 771 11.65 -35.52 29.21
N GLN A 772 12.06 -34.83 28.15
CA GLN A 772 11.23 -34.62 26.95
C GLN A 772 11.00 -35.93 26.21
N LEU A 773 12.01 -36.78 26.07
CA LEU A 773 11.87 -38.10 25.45
C LEU A 773 10.92 -39.01 26.28
N ALA A 774 10.97 -38.92 27.60
CA ALA A 774 10.07 -39.67 28.47
C ALA A 774 8.59 -39.24 28.26
N PHE A 775 8.30 -37.94 28.10
CA PHE A 775 6.98 -37.46 27.82
C PHE A 775 6.49 -37.92 26.43
N LEU A 776 7.33 -37.84 25.39
CA LEU A 776 7.02 -38.33 24.06
C LEU A 776 6.72 -39.84 24.05
N ALA A 777 7.51 -40.64 24.75
CA ALA A 777 7.34 -42.10 24.87
C ALA A 777 6.07 -42.50 25.65
N ARG A 778 5.72 -41.73 26.71
CA ARG A 778 4.44 -41.92 27.43
C ARG A 778 3.23 -41.75 26.50
N GLY A 779 3.34 -40.88 25.53
CA GLY A 779 2.27 -40.48 24.60
C GLY A 779 1.39 -39.36 25.14
N PRO A 780 0.59 -38.74 24.25
CA PRO A 780 -0.32 -37.66 24.60
C PRO A 780 -1.54 -38.16 25.37
N PHE A 781 -2.27 -37.25 26.04
CA PHE A 781 -3.56 -37.56 26.66
C PHE A 781 -4.56 -38.02 25.60
N GLY A 782 -5.49 -38.94 26.03
CA GLY A 782 -6.47 -39.49 25.09
C GLY A 782 -7.54 -38.53 24.58
N SER A 783 -7.57 -37.31 25.09
CA SER A 783 -8.46 -36.25 24.61
C SER A 783 -7.70 -35.26 23.74
N ILE A 784 -8.24 -34.98 22.54
CA ILE A 784 -7.63 -34.05 21.59
C ILE A 784 -8.37 -32.73 21.62
N ALA A 785 -7.62 -31.62 21.66
CA ALA A 785 -8.18 -30.31 21.42
C ALA A 785 -8.20 -30.01 19.92
N THR A 786 -9.38 -29.65 19.40
CA THR A 786 -9.55 -29.26 18.00
C THR A 786 -9.91 -27.81 17.89
N PHE A 787 -9.45 -27.16 16.82
CA PHE A 787 -9.64 -25.74 16.56
C PHE A 787 -10.15 -25.50 15.14
N GLN A 788 -10.95 -24.45 14.96
CA GLN A 788 -11.38 -24.02 13.63
C GLN A 788 -10.30 -23.20 12.91
N GLY A 789 -9.39 -22.56 13.67
CA GLY A 789 -8.29 -21.78 13.15
C GLY A 789 -7.10 -21.76 14.08
N TYR A 790 -5.92 -21.58 13.51
CA TYR A 790 -4.65 -21.58 14.24
C TYR A 790 -3.69 -20.55 13.62
N GLU A 791 -3.02 -19.76 14.45
CA GLU A 791 -2.04 -18.78 13.98
C GLU A 791 -0.63 -19.23 14.38
N ILE A 792 0.20 -19.53 13.39
CA ILE A 792 1.57 -20.01 13.59
C ILE A 792 2.48 -19.51 12.46
N ASN A 793 3.74 -19.21 12.77
CA ASN A 793 4.76 -18.72 11.83
C ASN A 793 4.30 -17.49 11.00
N GLY A 794 3.40 -16.68 11.55
CA GLY A 794 2.85 -15.51 10.89
C GLY A 794 1.75 -15.80 9.87
N TYR A 795 1.34 -17.05 9.69
CA TYR A 795 0.17 -17.43 8.91
C TYR A 795 -1.05 -17.62 9.81
N THR A 796 -2.22 -17.33 9.26
CA THR A 796 -3.51 -17.66 9.88
C THR A 796 -4.12 -18.80 9.07
N PHE A 797 -4.22 -19.98 9.65
CA PHE A 797 -4.80 -21.17 9.05
C PHE A 797 -6.22 -21.39 9.54
N TYR A 798 -7.07 -21.90 8.67
CA TYR A 798 -8.41 -22.38 8.99
C TYR A 798 -8.65 -23.77 8.36
N THR A 799 -9.66 -24.47 8.81
CA THR A 799 -10.08 -25.71 8.16
C THR A 799 -10.82 -25.40 6.87
N ARG A 800 -10.81 -26.34 5.92
CA ARG A 800 -11.54 -26.24 4.66
C ARG A 800 -13.05 -26.00 4.86
N GLU A 801 -13.63 -26.58 5.90
CA GLU A 801 -15.03 -26.34 6.26
C GLU A 801 -15.30 -24.88 6.62
N GLN A 802 -14.37 -24.25 7.34
CA GLN A 802 -14.47 -22.84 7.70
C GLN A 802 -14.29 -21.93 6.47
N ASP A 803 -13.40 -22.28 5.54
CA ASP A 803 -13.20 -21.53 4.29
C ASP A 803 -14.39 -21.58 3.35
N ILE A 804 -15.19 -22.66 3.37
CA ILE A 804 -16.45 -22.73 2.60
C ILE A 804 -17.42 -21.62 3.07
N LYS A 805 -17.45 -21.33 4.37
CA LYS A 805 -18.32 -20.32 5.01
C LYS A 805 -17.73 -18.90 4.93
N SER A 806 -16.48 -18.76 4.51
CA SER A 806 -15.69 -17.50 4.50
C SER A 806 -15.54 -16.92 3.09
N THR A 807 -15.32 -15.61 3.04
CA THR A 807 -14.87 -14.93 1.82
C THR A 807 -13.36 -15.11 1.55
N ASN A 808 -12.62 -15.58 2.55
CA ASN A 808 -11.17 -15.84 2.47
C ASN A 808 -10.94 -17.35 2.43
N GLN A 809 -9.76 -17.78 1.96
CA GLN A 809 -9.32 -19.16 1.93
C GLN A 809 -7.96 -19.28 2.61
N ASN A 810 -7.93 -19.99 3.73
CA ASN A 810 -6.77 -20.11 4.60
C ASN A 810 -6.37 -21.57 4.88
N SER A 811 -7.05 -22.53 4.24
CA SER A 811 -6.81 -23.96 4.43
C SER A 811 -5.76 -24.55 3.48
N ASP A 812 -5.38 -23.82 2.42
CA ASP A 812 -4.47 -24.34 1.40
C ASP A 812 -3.03 -24.32 1.90
N VAL A 813 -2.35 -25.45 1.75
CA VAL A 813 -1.00 -25.66 2.31
C VAL A 813 -0.08 -26.36 1.33
N ARG A 814 1.23 -26.11 1.52
CA ARG A 814 2.31 -26.91 0.96
C ARG A 814 3.30 -27.31 2.04
N ILE A 815 3.99 -28.41 1.82
CA ILE A 815 5.12 -28.87 2.63
C ILE A 815 6.22 -29.42 1.73
N ASP A 816 7.46 -29.16 2.08
CA ASP A 816 8.62 -29.81 1.47
C ASP A 816 9.03 -30.98 2.40
N ALA A 817 8.87 -32.20 1.94
CA ALA A 817 9.14 -33.41 2.73
C ALA A 817 9.95 -34.42 1.93
N MET A 818 10.75 -35.21 2.63
CA MET A 818 11.49 -36.31 2.03
C MET A 818 10.54 -37.52 1.87
N GLY A 819 10.42 -38.01 0.65
CA GLY A 819 9.65 -39.23 0.36
C GLY A 819 10.37 -40.49 0.86
N HIS A 820 9.68 -41.62 0.87
CA HIS A 820 10.26 -42.91 1.21
C HIS A 820 11.41 -43.36 0.28
N ASP A 821 11.49 -42.76 -0.91
CA ASP A 821 12.55 -42.95 -1.90
C ASP A 821 13.79 -42.05 -1.63
N GLY A 822 13.81 -41.30 -0.54
CA GLY A 822 14.91 -40.39 -0.21
C GLY A 822 14.93 -39.10 -1.06
N ILE A 823 13.95 -38.86 -1.91
CA ILE A 823 13.83 -37.67 -2.73
C ILE A 823 12.96 -36.65 -2.04
N THR A 824 13.46 -35.42 -1.91
CA THR A 824 12.66 -34.33 -1.35
C THR A 824 11.64 -33.87 -2.39
N GLY A 825 10.36 -33.99 -2.04
CA GLY A 825 9.22 -33.56 -2.86
C GLY A 825 8.47 -32.41 -2.20
N THR A 826 7.82 -31.57 -3.03
CA THR A 826 6.90 -30.56 -2.54
C THR A 826 5.46 -31.08 -2.67
N TYR A 827 4.79 -31.26 -1.55
CA TYR A 827 3.40 -31.70 -1.48
C TYR A 827 2.44 -30.53 -1.32
N TYR A 828 1.28 -30.64 -1.96
CA TYR A 828 0.22 -29.63 -1.94
C TYR A 828 -1.07 -30.25 -1.43
N GLY A 829 -1.81 -29.50 -0.59
CA GLY A 829 -3.03 -30.01 0.00
C GLY A 829 -3.89 -28.93 0.66
N ALA A 830 -4.91 -29.37 1.38
CA ALA A 830 -5.79 -28.49 2.17
C ALA A 830 -6.04 -29.08 3.56
N ILE A 831 -6.11 -28.21 4.56
CA ILE A 831 -6.34 -28.57 5.97
C ILE A 831 -7.80 -29.00 6.16
N GLU A 832 -8.04 -30.22 6.61
CA GLU A 832 -9.34 -30.72 7.00
C GLU A 832 -9.63 -30.47 8.49
N ASP A 833 -8.62 -30.76 9.36
CA ASP A 833 -8.73 -30.57 10.81
C ASP A 833 -7.46 -29.96 11.40
N ILE A 834 -7.62 -29.24 12.49
CA ILE A 834 -6.52 -28.67 13.28
C ILE A 834 -6.58 -29.29 14.68
N TRP A 835 -5.54 -30.02 15.04
CA TRP A 835 -5.44 -30.75 16.32
C TRP A 835 -4.31 -30.21 17.17
N GLU A 836 -4.45 -30.30 18.49
CA GLU A 836 -3.37 -30.07 19.46
C GLU A 836 -3.28 -31.30 20.35
N LEU A 837 -2.14 -32.00 20.29
CA LEU A 837 -1.81 -33.11 21.17
C LEU A 837 -1.13 -32.59 22.44
N ASP A 838 -1.64 -33.01 23.59
CA ASP A 838 -1.13 -32.60 24.90
C ASP A 838 -0.28 -33.71 25.53
N TYR A 839 1.03 -33.44 25.68
CA TYR A 839 2.02 -34.37 26.29
C TYR A 839 2.39 -33.98 27.71
N GLU A 840 1.83 -32.89 28.25
CA GLU A 840 2.19 -32.32 29.56
C GLU A 840 3.71 -32.36 29.85
N PRO A 841 4.51 -31.31 29.72
CA PRO A 841 4.15 -29.90 29.55
C PRO A 841 4.11 -29.40 28.08
N LEU A 842 4.32 -30.28 27.12
CA LEU A 842 4.43 -29.96 25.71
C LEU A 842 3.09 -30.11 25.00
N LYS A 843 2.66 -29.05 24.28
CA LYS A 843 1.51 -29.07 23.36
C LYS A 843 1.99 -28.95 21.95
N VAL A 844 1.58 -29.89 21.09
CA VAL A 844 2.02 -29.99 19.71
C VAL A 844 0.83 -29.81 18.77
N PRO A 845 0.80 -28.69 18.00
CA PRO A 845 -0.23 -28.48 16.99
C PRO A 845 0.07 -29.27 15.71
N LEU A 846 -0.96 -29.95 15.21
CA LEU A 846 -0.93 -30.76 14.00
C LEU A 846 -2.03 -30.34 13.05
N PHE A 847 -1.75 -30.39 11.76
CA PHE A 847 -2.76 -30.25 10.73
C PHE A 847 -3.02 -31.62 10.08
N ARG A 848 -4.29 -32.01 10.00
CA ARG A 848 -4.73 -33.12 9.18
C ARG A 848 -5.10 -32.56 7.80
N CYS A 849 -4.36 -33.02 6.77
CA CYS A 849 -4.48 -32.49 5.44
C CYS A 849 -4.90 -33.56 4.42
N GLN A 850 -5.63 -33.12 3.39
CA GLN A 850 -5.88 -33.90 2.20
C GLN A 850 -4.85 -33.49 1.13
N TRP A 851 -4.03 -34.45 0.67
CA TRP A 851 -2.90 -34.22 -0.21
C TRP A 851 -3.20 -34.55 -1.67
N VAL A 852 -2.60 -33.79 -2.60
CA VAL A 852 -2.63 -34.03 -4.04
C VAL A 852 -1.50 -35.03 -4.39
N ARG A 853 -1.79 -36.02 -5.24
CA ARG A 853 -0.76 -36.95 -5.74
C ARG A 853 0.28 -36.24 -6.57
N LEU A 854 1.56 -36.48 -6.31
CA LEU A 854 2.68 -35.94 -7.11
C LEU A 854 2.72 -36.57 -8.49
N THR A 855 2.38 -37.86 -8.58
CA THR A 855 2.41 -38.64 -9.83
C THR A 855 1.08 -38.65 -10.59
N GLY A 856 1.06 -39.15 -11.81
CA GLY A 856 -0.14 -39.29 -12.62
C GLY A 856 -0.78 -37.93 -13.02
N GLY A 857 0.02 -36.87 -13.11
CA GLY A 857 -0.43 -35.53 -13.49
C GLY A 857 -1.24 -34.78 -12.40
N GLY A 858 -1.11 -35.19 -11.13
CA GLY A 858 -1.68 -34.42 -10.00
C GLY A 858 -0.97 -33.08 -9.85
N VAL A 859 0.36 -33.07 -9.87
CA VAL A 859 1.21 -31.88 -9.89
C VAL A 859 1.95 -31.81 -11.21
N THR A 860 1.98 -30.63 -11.85
CA THR A 860 2.81 -30.40 -13.06
C THR A 860 3.42 -29.01 -13.00
N ILE A 861 4.60 -28.86 -13.55
CA ILE A 861 5.30 -27.58 -13.74
C ILE A 861 5.37 -27.33 -15.23
N ASP A 862 4.95 -26.15 -15.67
CA ASP A 862 4.97 -25.78 -17.09
C ASP A 862 6.28 -25.09 -17.51
N ASP A 863 6.37 -24.72 -18.80
CA ASP A 863 7.55 -24.05 -19.38
C ASP A 863 7.83 -22.68 -18.73
N SER A 864 6.80 -22.01 -18.19
CA SER A 864 6.93 -20.78 -17.41
C SER A 864 7.31 -21.02 -15.94
N ARG A 865 7.60 -22.28 -15.59
CA ARG A 865 7.85 -22.77 -14.23
C ARG A 865 6.70 -22.50 -13.24
N MET A 866 5.50 -22.28 -13.73
CA MET A 866 4.32 -22.23 -12.87
C MET A 866 3.93 -23.66 -12.46
N THR A 867 3.77 -23.86 -11.17
CA THR A 867 3.24 -25.12 -10.62
C THR A 867 1.72 -25.12 -10.73
N THR A 868 1.16 -26.19 -11.31
CA THR A 868 -0.28 -26.40 -11.36
C THR A 868 -0.64 -27.74 -10.74
N VAL A 869 -1.78 -27.78 -10.03
CA VAL A 869 -2.28 -28.94 -9.30
C VAL A 869 -3.69 -29.31 -9.74
N ASP A 870 -4.01 -30.59 -9.74
CA ASP A 870 -5.36 -31.12 -9.89
C ASP A 870 -5.87 -31.56 -8.52
N LEU A 871 -6.70 -30.75 -7.88
CA LEU A 871 -7.21 -30.96 -6.53
C LEU A 871 -8.13 -32.19 -6.40
N ASN A 872 -8.57 -32.77 -7.51
CA ASN A 872 -9.38 -34.01 -7.53
C ASN A 872 -8.52 -35.27 -7.46
N LYS A 873 -7.21 -35.17 -7.72
CA LYS A 873 -6.27 -36.29 -7.67
C LYS A 873 -5.66 -36.44 -6.28
N VAL A 874 -6.47 -36.95 -5.35
CA VAL A 874 -6.10 -37.12 -3.94
C VAL A 874 -5.25 -38.38 -3.74
N GLY A 875 -4.31 -38.32 -2.77
CA GLY A 875 -3.48 -39.45 -2.36
C GLY A 875 -2.94 -39.29 -0.94
N TYR A 876 -2.05 -40.21 -0.53
CA TYR A 876 -1.33 -40.13 0.75
C TYR A 876 -2.22 -40.13 2.00
N SER A 877 -3.34 -40.86 1.99
CA SER A 877 -4.27 -40.94 3.12
C SER A 877 -3.68 -41.53 4.39
N ASP A 878 -2.58 -42.29 4.28
CA ASP A 878 -1.87 -42.87 5.43
C ASP A 878 -0.94 -41.83 6.11
N GLU A 879 -0.54 -40.78 5.41
CA GLU A 879 0.33 -39.68 5.87
C GLU A 879 -0.46 -38.36 5.98
N ALA A 880 -1.64 -38.40 6.57
CA ALA A 880 -2.55 -37.26 6.60
C ALA A 880 -2.11 -36.11 7.55
N PHE A 881 -1.21 -36.39 8.53
CA PHE A 881 -0.82 -35.42 9.56
C PHE A 881 0.54 -34.79 9.27
N VAL A 882 0.67 -33.50 9.59
CA VAL A 882 1.91 -32.73 9.53
C VAL A 882 1.99 -31.78 10.73
N LEU A 883 3.20 -31.46 11.18
CA LEU A 883 3.39 -30.41 12.18
C LEU A 883 2.97 -29.06 11.61
N ALA A 884 2.25 -28.28 12.40
CA ALA A 884 1.79 -26.96 11.97
C ALA A 884 2.96 -26.00 11.68
N ASN A 885 4.15 -26.23 12.25
CA ASN A 885 5.35 -25.42 12.02
C ASN A 885 6.00 -25.64 10.64
N ASP A 886 5.76 -26.79 10.01
CA ASP A 886 6.48 -27.20 8.78
C ASP A 886 5.72 -26.81 7.53
N VAL A 887 4.48 -26.36 7.64
CA VAL A 887 3.65 -26.01 6.51
C VAL A 887 3.77 -24.53 6.13
N THR A 888 3.66 -24.31 4.85
CA THR A 888 3.56 -22.96 4.25
C THR A 888 2.20 -22.79 3.61
N GLN A 889 1.55 -21.66 3.87
CA GLN A 889 0.25 -21.35 3.27
C GLN A 889 0.40 -21.03 1.79
N VAL A 890 -0.49 -21.55 0.96
CA VAL A 890 -0.56 -21.29 -0.48
C VAL A 890 -1.97 -20.80 -0.88
N LEU A 891 -2.12 -20.44 -2.14
CA LEU A 891 -3.38 -20.04 -2.75
C LEU A 891 -3.54 -20.78 -4.08
N TYR A 892 -4.68 -21.45 -4.28
CA TYR A 892 -5.02 -22.12 -5.52
C TYR A 892 -5.91 -21.26 -6.40
N VAL A 893 -5.43 -20.90 -7.60
CA VAL A 893 -6.14 -20.08 -8.58
C VAL A 893 -6.51 -20.93 -9.77
N LYS A 894 -7.77 -20.93 -10.20
CA LYS A 894 -8.25 -21.70 -11.35
C LYS A 894 -7.43 -21.40 -12.62
N ASP A 895 -6.89 -22.44 -13.25
CA ASP A 895 -6.17 -22.31 -14.52
C ASP A 895 -7.13 -22.38 -15.69
N MET A 896 -7.53 -21.22 -16.20
CA MET A 896 -8.50 -21.11 -17.29
C MET A 896 -7.97 -21.67 -18.62
N SER A 897 -6.65 -21.82 -18.79
CA SER A 897 -6.06 -22.47 -19.97
C SER A 897 -6.38 -23.97 -20.06
N SER A 898 -6.72 -24.60 -18.93
CA SER A 898 -7.09 -26.01 -18.85
C SER A 898 -8.58 -26.28 -19.10
N LYS A 899 -9.37 -25.25 -19.39
CA LYS A 899 -10.80 -25.36 -19.70
C LYS A 899 -10.98 -26.07 -21.06
N GLY A 900 -11.81 -27.10 -21.10
CA GLY A 900 -12.07 -27.83 -22.34
C GLY A 900 -12.67 -26.94 -23.44
N LYS A 901 -12.31 -27.20 -24.72
CA LYS A 901 -12.96 -26.53 -25.85
C LYS A 901 -14.46 -26.86 -25.83
N LYS A 902 -15.33 -25.84 -26.04
CA LYS A 902 -16.79 -25.97 -26.04
C LYS A 902 -17.22 -27.27 -26.78
N GLY A 903 -17.89 -28.18 -26.06
CA GLY A 903 -18.48 -29.40 -26.58
C GLY A 903 -17.68 -30.69 -26.39
N LYS A 904 -16.47 -30.71 -25.78
CA LYS A 904 -15.68 -31.91 -25.58
C LYS A 904 -15.06 -32.14 -24.19
N GLY A 905 -15.56 -31.50 -23.15
CA GLY A 905 -15.03 -31.66 -21.78
C GLY A 905 -15.84 -30.95 -20.70
N PRO A 906 -15.53 -31.15 -19.43
CA PRO A 906 -16.24 -30.47 -18.34
C PRO A 906 -16.05 -28.95 -18.44
N ASP A 907 -17.13 -28.21 -18.20
CA ASP A 907 -17.16 -26.74 -18.28
C ASP A 907 -16.25 -26.03 -17.26
N GLU A 908 -15.81 -26.72 -16.22
CA GLU A 908 -14.92 -26.19 -15.19
C GLU A 908 -13.45 -26.59 -15.42
N PRO A 909 -12.50 -25.65 -15.17
CA PRO A 909 -11.07 -25.96 -15.24
C PRO A 909 -10.71 -26.98 -14.13
N LYS A 910 -10.03 -28.07 -14.50
CA LYS A 910 -9.60 -29.11 -13.57
C LYS A 910 -8.35 -28.74 -12.78
N ARG A 911 -7.54 -27.81 -13.32
CA ARG A 911 -6.25 -27.47 -12.74
C ARG A 911 -6.28 -26.11 -12.08
N HIS A 912 -5.40 -25.94 -11.07
CA HIS A 912 -5.21 -24.72 -10.36
C HIS A 912 -3.73 -24.33 -10.34
N VAL A 913 -3.40 -23.08 -10.59
CA VAL A 913 -2.06 -22.53 -10.41
C VAL A 913 -1.83 -22.31 -8.92
N VAL A 914 -0.65 -22.70 -8.44
CA VAL A 914 -0.25 -22.52 -7.03
C VAL A 914 0.49 -21.19 -6.88
N LEU A 915 -0.02 -20.32 -6.01
CA LEU A 915 0.65 -19.10 -5.58
C LEU A 915 1.00 -19.20 -4.09
N ARG A 916 2.12 -18.60 -3.68
CA ARG A 916 2.50 -18.54 -2.27
C ARG A 916 1.67 -17.49 -1.54
N SER A 917 1.25 -17.79 -0.32
CA SER A 917 0.64 -16.82 0.58
C SER A 917 1.71 -15.92 1.21
N LYS A 918 1.26 -14.90 1.93
CA LYS A 918 2.11 -13.96 2.66
C LYS A 918 2.08 -14.30 4.14
N ARG A 919 3.23 -14.19 4.80
CA ARG A 919 3.31 -14.41 6.24
C ARG A 919 3.61 -13.12 7.01
N LYS A 920 3.13 -13.05 8.24
CA LYS A 920 3.54 -12.02 9.20
C LYS A 920 4.97 -12.34 9.67
N ILE A 921 5.81 -11.32 9.78
CA ILE A 921 7.17 -11.51 10.32
C ILE A 921 7.05 -11.77 11.83
N VAL A 922 7.48 -12.96 12.25
CA VAL A 922 7.55 -13.34 13.66
C VAL A 922 8.92 -12.93 14.20
N GLY A 923 8.97 -12.19 15.33
CA GLY A 923 10.23 -11.81 15.99
C GLY A 923 10.52 -10.32 16.06
N VAL A 924 9.64 -9.47 15.53
CA VAL A 924 9.61 -8.04 15.84
C VAL A 924 8.53 -7.83 16.90
N GLU A 925 8.95 -7.52 18.13
CA GLU A 925 8.04 -7.38 19.29
C GLU A 925 7.09 -6.18 19.23
N ASP A 926 7.03 -5.45 18.15
CA ASP A 926 6.08 -4.36 17.96
C ASP A 926 4.75 -4.88 17.43
N LYS A 927 3.76 -4.93 18.32
CA LYS A 927 2.35 -5.34 18.08
C LYS A 927 1.61 -4.52 17.00
N THR A 928 2.27 -3.63 16.30
CA THR A 928 1.70 -2.68 15.32
C THR A 928 2.28 -2.80 13.92
N ASP A 929 3.32 -3.62 13.69
CA ASP A 929 3.81 -3.89 12.35
C ASP A 929 2.94 -4.92 11.65
N GLU A 930 1.73 -4.49 11.34
CA GLU A 930 0.87 -5.17 10.39
C GLU A 930 1.54 -5.10 9.02
N ASP A 931 2.10 -6.24 8.62
CA ASP A 931 2.23 -6.67 7.25
C ASP A 931 3.11 -5.83 6.32
N TYR A 932 4.42 -5.92 6.48
CA TYR A 932 5.29 -5.95 5.33
C TYR A 932 5.13 -7.31 4.64
N ASP A 933 4.55 -7.29 3.45
CA ASP A 933 4.39 -8.46 2.61
C ASP A 933 5.75 -9.06 2.28
N GLN A 934 6.13 -10.10 2.98
CA GLN A 934 7.33 -10.85 2.69
C GLN A 934 6.97 -11.96 1.72
N PHE A 935 7.43 -11.84 0.46
CA PHE A 935 7.52 -12.98 -0.42
C PHE A 935 8.81 -13.72 -0.09
N ASP A 936 8.71 -14.86 0.57
CA ASP A 936 9.84 -15.74 0.78
C ASP A 936 10.12 -16.53 -0.50
N GLY A 937 11.28 -16.29 -1.10
CA GLY A 937 11.83 -17.13 -2.14
C GLY A 937 11.63 -16.67 -3.58
N GLN A 938 12.02 -17.54 -4.51
CA GLN A 938 11.95 -17.34 -5.96
C GLN A 938 10.56 -16.91 -6.41
N PRO A 939 10.42 -16.03 -7.43
CA PRO A 939 9.12 -15.69 -7.98
C PRO A 939 8.35 -16.95 -8.39
N PRO A 940 7.01 -16.95 -8.27
CA PRO A 940 6.19 -18.13 -8.58
C PRO A 940 6.22 -18.50 -10.07
N PHE A 941 6.84 -17.68 -10.89
CA PHE A 941 7.04 -17.88 -12.31
C PHE A 941 8.36 -17.21 -12.73
N THR A 942 9.07 -17.86 -13.63
CA THR A 942 10.23 -17.29 -14.32
C THR A 942 10.03 -17.48 -15.81
N VAL A 943 10.34 -16.47 -16.59
CA VAL A 943 10.31 -16.61 -18.06
C VAL A 943 11.73 -16.44 -18.55
N THR A 944 12.38 -17.54 -18.83
CA THR A 944 13.58 -17.53 -19.66
C THR A 944 13.11 -17.42 -21.11
N VAL A 945 13.17 -16.22 -21.68
CA VAL A 945 12.88 -16.05 -23.11
C VAL A 945 14.17 -16.12 -23.88
N ASP A 946 14.25 -17.02 -24.78
CA ASP A 946 15.29 -17.03 -25.80
C ASP A 946 15.28 -15.66 -26.52
N PRO A 947 16.41 -14.95 -26.58
CA PRO A 947 16.51 -13.70 -27.34
C PRO A 947 16.07 -13.84 -28.81
N SER A 948 16.13 -15.04 -29.37
CA SER A 948 15.66 -15.35 -30.73
C SER A 948 14.14 -15.19 -30.89
N ILE A 949 13.33 -15.33 -29.84
CA ILE A 949 11.87 -15.11 -29.90
C ILE A 949 11.55 -13.63 -30.16
N LEU A 950 12.37 -12.70 -29.66
CA LEU A 950 12.28 -11.28 -30.02
C LEU A 950 12.56 -11.04 -31.51
N LEU A 951 13.34 -11.90 -32.11
CA LEU A 951 13.77 -11.79 -33.50
C LEU A 951 12.84 -12.53 -34.49
N SER A 952 12.15 -13.57 -34.03
CA SER A 952 11.20 -14.35 -34.85
C SER A 952 9.85 -13.64 -35.09
N ASN A 953 9.59 -12.55 -34.36
CA ASN A 953 8.35 -11.77 -34.49
C ASN A 953 8.34 -10.76 -35.65
N GLU A 954 9.33 -10.78 -36.56
CA GLU A 954 9.41 -9.79 -37.65
C GLU A 954 8.25 -9.81 -38.63
N ASP A 955 7.59 -10.97 -38.79
CA ASP A 955 6.49 -11.15 -39.73
C ASP A 955 5.12 -11.25 -39.07
N ASN A 956 5.04 -11.13 -37.74
CA ASN A 956 3.76 -11.13 -37.04
C ASN A 956 3.01 -9.80 -37.28
N PRO A 957 1.75 -9.85 -37.74
CA PRO A 957 0.92 -8.63 -37.84
C PRO A 957 0.72 -8.00 -36.48
N TYR A 958 0.70 -6.67 -36.43
CA TYR A 958 0.39 -5.93 -35.18
C TYR A 958 -1.09 -6.02 -34.82
N SER A 959 -1.95 -6.36 -35.80
CA SER A 959 -3.36 -6.64 -35.59
C SER A 959 -3.62 -8.12 -35.35
N ARG A 960 -4.70 -8.43 -34.65
CA ARG A 960 -5.19 -9.79 -34.43
C ARG A 960 -6.10 -10.24 -35.58
N SER A 961 -5.92 -11.45 -36.07
CA SER A 961 -6.77 -12.10 -37.08
C SER A 961 -7.71 -13.15 -36.48
N ASP A 962 -7.47 -13.61 -35.26
CA ASP A 962 -8.25 -14.65 -34.57
C ASP A 962 -9.63 -14.16 -34.09
N HIS A 963 -9.84 -12.86 -34.01
CA HIS A 963 -11.17 -12.24 -33.79
C HIS A 963 -11.30 -10.90 -34.52
N LYS A 964 -12.57 -10.49 -34.74
CA LYS A 964 -12.89 -9.25 -35.47
C LYS A 964 -13.47 -8.16 -34.55
N GLU A 965 -13.23 -8.25 -33.24
CA GLU A 965 -13.80 -7.35 -32.24
C GLU A 965 -12.98 -6.05 -32.14
N GLY A 966 -13.00 -5.26 -33.22
CA GLY A 966 -12.43 -3.91 -33.22
C GLY A 966 -13.40 -2.90 -32.61
N THR A 967 -12.91 -1.68 -32.41
CA THR A 967 -13.68 -0.58 -31.78
C THR A 967 -14.09 0.45 -32.82
N VAL A 968 -15.38 0.82 -32.85
CA VAL A 968 -15.88 1.93 -33.69
C VAL A 968 -15.89 3.18 -32.81
N VAL A 969 -15.11 4.19 -33.19
CA VAL A 969 -14.99 5.47 -32.48
C VAL A 969 -15.49 6.60 -33.31
N ARG A 970 -16.33 7.48 -32.76
CA ARG A 970 -16.79 8.71 -33.39
C ARG A 970 -15.85 9.84 -32.98
N ARG A 971 -15.33 10.61 -33.96
CA ARG A 971 -14.52 11.78 -33.67
C ARG A 971 -15.34 12.77 -32.85
N LYS A 972 -14.96 13.07 -31.64
CA LYS A 972 -15.56 14.18 -30.89
C LYS A 972 -15.12 15.47 -31.57
N TYR A 973 -16.06 16.22 -32.13
CA TYR A 973 -15.80 17.60 -32.52
C TYR A 973 -15.60 18.40 -31.24
N VAL A 974 -14.37 18.68 -30.89
CA VAL A 974 -14.04 19.78 -29.97
C VAL A 974 -14.33 21.04 -30.82
N ARG A 975 -15.35 21.78 -30.45
CA ARG A 975 -15.54 23.13 -30.99
C ARG A 975 -14.30 23.92 -30.64
N SER A 976 -13.47 24.24 -31.61
CA SER A 976 -12.39 25.22 -31.46
C SER A 976 -13.03 26.59 -31.27
N THR A 977 -13.23 27.01 -30.06
CA THR A 977 -13.32 28.42 -29.71
C THR A 977 -11.92 28.91 -29.38
N VAL A 978 -11.07 28.95 -30.37
CA VAL A 978 -9.89 29.82 -30.35
C VAL A 978 -10.16 30.84 -31.38
N THR A 979 -10.70 31.98 -30.99
CA THR A 979 -10.46 33.23 -31.66
C THR A 979 -8.96 33.49 -31.64
N ALA A 980 -8.39 33.45 -32.84
CA ALA A 980 -7.07 34.05 -33.04
C ALA A 980 -7.26 35.55 -32.79
N ASP A 981 -6.65 36.01 -31.69
CA ASP A 981 -6.24 37.41 -31.63
C ASP A 981 -5.17 37.54 -30.54
N VAL A 982 -4.02 38.07 -31.02
CA VAL A 982 -2.98 38.82 -30.35
C VAL A 982 -1.78 37.97 -29.89
N LEU A 983 -0.77 38.04 -30.77
CA LEU A 983 0.63 38.50 -30.57
C LEU A 983 1.35 38.12 -29.27
#